data_e4725361cd34e686c0a3e100c17e18ec
#
_entry.id   e4725361cd34e686c0a3e100c17e18ec
#
_cell.length_a   1.000
_cell.length_b   1.000
_cell.length_c   1.000
_cell.angle_alpha   90.00
_cell.angle_beta   90.00
_cell.angle_gamma   90.00
#
_symmetry.space_group_name_H-M   'P 1'
#
loop_
_entity.id
_entity.type
_entity.pdbx_description
1 polymer ?
#
loop_
_entity_poly.entity_id
_entity_poly.type
_entity_poly.pdbx_seq_one_letter_code
_entity_poly.pdbx_strand_id
1 'polypeptide(L)'
;MKFTYLFLCSILLSSLHSIAQDKRKFDPTNARDGENIEYCHQHIKMAELRSNPNYIKANKESELEFQKKLKEPVQKGTIYKIPVVFHVLHSEGAENVSDEQIHDAMFVLNRDFRKQNADTANVHPDFLGMPADVEIEFVLATKAPNGTCFKGITRTNSPMSYQGDDGGNQVGAIIQGNDVYNQSWAGNKYLNVFVCGEIGGAAGYTTNPGVWNATSMTNGIWILHNYLGSIGTGSVGTSRTLTHEVGHWLNLDHLWGNSNNPNLPTNCSEDDNVQDTPECKGVTSCNTNSNTCNGDNAYWGFDMRDNVENYMEYSYCSKMFTSGQVARMRACLQVSSTGRSNLWKTTNLNATGATGDLYLCKAEFEADRTTVCSGNEILFTDDSYNVVSSWQWTITPSSGWSFTNGTDANSQNPSIIFNDEGLYSVSLNASDGGTSDVETKDNYIRVLPTSAVLPYWEGFEGYTSLENLTNWEIKNLNNNNAFSLETGFGHTGNKCARLINYGQQPSNIDELISEPIDMSGVPESGQVTLSFRYAYRKRSSSDYEFLKVFISNDCGGDWSQRKTLGGNLLSNQVSSSFWAPSSQSDWETIHMGNVFSDFFVENFRMKFRFEGEGGNNFYLDDINLYEGSSSDDIIVGLEELGKNINMTVYPNPTEADMSVVFHLNTAQKMTAQILDIRGKLIESHLIHANEGKNTLILETKQLSQGSYTIKLSSGSASSSMPFYKL
;
A
#
# COMPACT_ATOMS: atom_id res chain seq x y z
N MET A 1 -29.10 43.40 6.51
CA MET A 1 -28.29 43.03 5.34
C MET A 1 -26.99 42.30 5.78
N LYS A 2 -27.11 41.17 6.46
CA LYS A 2 -25.95 40.32 6.95
C LYS A 2 -26.38 38.86 7.18
N PHE A 3 -27.14 38.25 6.25
CA PHE A 3 -27.59 36.84 6.39
C PHE A 3 -27.57 36.03 5.09
N THR A 4 -26.83 36.46 4.05
CA THR A 4 -26.91 35.79 2.73
C THR A 4 -25.58 35.19 2.27
N TYR A 5 -24.52 35.18 3.09
CA TYR A 5 -23.23 34.65 2.69
C TYR A 5 -22.82 33.32 3.37
N LEU A 6 -23.63 32.80 4.32
CA LEU A 6 -23.30 31.53 5.02
C LEU A 6 -23.92 30.30 4.33
N PHE A 7 -24.75 30.44 3.32
CA PHE A 7 -25.43 29.31 2.66
C PHE A 7 -24.77 28.88 1.35
N LEU A 8 -23.80 29.64 0.82
CA LEU A 8 -23.09 29.25 -0.40
C LEU A 8 -21.78 28.46 -0.13
N CYS A 9 -21.23 28.52 1.08
CA CYS A 9 -20.01 27.74 1.41
C CYS A 9 -20.29 26.28 1.80
N SER A 10 -21.52 25.95 2.26
CA SER A 10 -21.86 24.59 2.64
C SER A 10 -22.23 23.69 1.44
N ILE A 11 -22.50 24.26 0.29
CA ILE A 11 -22.83 23.50 -0.94
C ILE A 11 -21.57 23.15 -1.74
N LEU A 12 -20.46 23.87 -1.55
CA LEU A 12 -19.19 23.59 -2.24
C LEU A 12 -18.31 22.54 -1.51
N LEU A 13 -18.59 22.25 -0.23
CA LEU A 13 -17.86 21.21 0.53
C LEU A 13 -18.48 19.80 0.38
N SER A 14 -19.72 19.70 -0.12
CA SER A 14 -20.35 18.40 -0.37
C SER A 14 -20.04 17.80 -1.75
N SER A 15 -19.43 18.56 -2.66
CA SER A 15 -19.10 18.09 -4.01
C SER A 15 -17.68 17.51 -4.18
N LEU A 16 -16.82 17.59 -3.15
CA LEU A 16 -15.46 17.08 -3.22
C LEU A 16 -15.31 15.65 -2.66
N HIS A 17 -16.37 15.07 -2.10
CA HIS A 17 -16.36 13.68 -1.62
C HIS A 17 -16.93 12.66 -2.62
N SER A 18 -17.43 13.11 -3.78
CA SER A 18 -18.11 12.23 -4.75
C SER A 18 -17.21 11.67 -5.88
N ILE A 19 -15.95 12.08 -5.97
CA ILE A 19 -15.10 11.67 -7.11
C ILE A 19 -14.36 10.33 -6.87
N ALA A 20 -14.29 9.85 -5.62
CA ALA A 20 -13.66 8.55 -5.30
C ALA A 20 -14.66 7.38 -5.24
N GLN A 21 -15.97 7.63 -5.34
CA GLN A 21 -17.02 6.61 -5.21
C GLN A 21 -17.57 6.09 -6.54
N ASP A 22 -17.14 6.62 -7.67
CA ASP A 22 -17.82 6.41 -8.97
C ASP A 22 -17.42 5.12 -9.73
N LYS A 23 -16.69 4.19 -9.08
CA LYS A 23 -16.30 2.91 -9.71
C LYS A 23 -16.97 1.66 -9.13
N ARG A 24 -17.80 1.79 -8.09
CA ARG A 24 -18.52 0.65 -7.53
C ARG A 24 -19.90 0.54 -8.15
N LYS A 25 -20.12 -0.52 -8.92
CA LYS A 25 -21.47 -0.90 -9.33
C LYS A 25 -22.15 -1.54 -8.12
N PHE A 26 -23.13 -0.87 -7.55
CA PHE A 26 -23.95 -1.41 -6.47
C PHE A 26 -25.43 -1.15 -6.77
N ASP A 27 -26.28 -2.06 -6.34
CA ASP A 27 -27.71 -1.88 -6.34
C ASP A 27 -28.14 -1.54 -4.90
N PRO A 28 -28.51 -0.28 -4.60
CA PRO A 28 -28.86 0.13 -3.25
C PRO A 28 -30.11 -0.58 -2.70
N THR A 29 -30.90 -1.25 -3.55
CA THR A 29 -32.08 -2.01 -3.09
C THR A 29 -31.71 -3.29 -2.35
N ASN A 30 -30.48 -3.78 -2.51
CA ASN A 30 -29.96 -5.00 -1.87
C ASN A 30 -29.00 -4.70 -0.70
N ALA A 31 -28.71 -3.43 -0.44
CA ALA A 31 -27.82 -3.04 0.63
C ALA A 31 -28.53 -3.05 2.00
N ARG A 32 -27.79 -3.31 3.08
CA ARG A 32 -28.26 -3.02 4.45
C ARG A 32 -28.41 -1.51 4.61
N ASP A 33 -29.20 -1.08 5.59
CA ASP A 33 -29.38 0.35 5.84
C ASP A 33 -28.01 1.04 6.03
N GLY A 34 -27.69 1.96 5.10
CA GLY A 34 -26.42 2.69 5.08
C GLY A 34 -25.24 2.02 4.33
N GLU A 35 -25.41 0.83 3.76
CA GLU A 35 -24.42 0.19 2.90
C GLU A 35 -24.72 0.46 1.42
N ASN A 36 -23.68 0.64 0.64
CA ASN A 36 -23.75 0.88 -0.81
C ASN A 36 -23.13 -0.28 -1.58
N ILE A 37 -23.43 -1.52 -1.18
CA ILE A 37 -22.84 -2.73 -1.76
C ILE A 37 -23.84 -3.89 -1.70
N GLU A 38 -23.82 -4.79 -2.68
CA GLU A 38 -24.58 -6.03 -2.64
C GLU A 38 -23.92 -7.05 -1.71
N TYR A 39 -24.73 -7.85 -1.00
CA TYR A 39 -24.19 -8.83 -0.04
C TYR A 39 -23.41 -9.93 -0.70
N CYS A 40 -23.98 -10.53 -1.76
CA CYS A 40 -23.45 -11.72 -2.39
C CYS A 40 -23.81 -11.77 -3.86
N HIS A 41 -22.86 -12.07 -4.73
CA HIS A 41 -23.07 -12.24 -6.18
C HIS A 41 -23.12 -13.71 -6.61
N GLN A 42 -23.24 -14.67 -5.68
CA GLN A 42 -23.28 -16.10 -5.99
C GLN A 42 -24.30 -16.42 -7.10
N HIS A 43 -25.53 -15.91 -6.99
CA HIS A 43 -26.61 -16.19 -7.93
C HIS A 43 -26.31 -15.64 -9.35
N ILE A 44 -25.67 -14.47 -9.49
CA ILE A 44 -25.25 -13.90 -10.79
C ILE A 44 -24.25 -14.85 -11.44
N LYS A 45 -23.21 -15.23 -10.68
CA LYS A 45 -22.18 -16.14 -11.17
C LYS A 45 -22.74 -17.53 -11.51
N MET A 46 -23.68 -18.03 -10.73
CA MET A 46 -24.36 -19.29 -11.00
C MET A 46 -25.32 -19.18 -12.21
N ALA A 47 -25.99 -18.05 -12.43
CA ALA A 47 -26.82 -17.84 -13.62
C ALA A 47 -25.99 -17.82 -14.91
N GLU A 48 -24.83 -17.16 -14.89
CA GLU A 48 -23.86 -17.17 -15.99
C GLU A 48 -23.45 -18.61 -16.32
N LEU A 49 -23.06 -19.41 -15.31
CA LEU A 49 -22.66 -20.82 -15.49
C LEU A 49 -23.81 -21.69 -15.99
N ARG A 50 -25.01 -21.55 -15.42
CA ARG A 50 -26.21 -22.30 -15.81
C ARG A 50 -26.69 -22.01 -17.25
N SER A 51 -26.26 -20.87 -17.81
CA SER A 51 -26.47 -20.55 -19.23
C SER A 51 -25.57 -21.36 -20.19
N ASN A 52 -24.49 -21.96 -19.68
CA ASN A 52 -23.51 -22.69 -20.46
C ASN A 52 -23.88 -24.19 -20.58
N PRO A 53 -24.19 -24.73 -21.78
CA PRO A 53 -24.57 -26.12 -21.96
C PRO A 53 -23.51 -27.16 -21.51
N ASN A 54 -22.22 -26.79 -21.60
CA ASN A 54 -21.12 -27.64 -21.15
C ASN A 54 -21.08 -27.74 -19.63
N TYR A 55 -21.35 -26.63 -18.94
CA TYR A 55 -21.51 -26.65 -17.50
C TYR A 55 -22.66 -27.55 -17.06
N ILE A 56 -23.84 -27.38 -17.64
CA ILE A 56 -25.03 -28.19 -17.32
C ILE A 56 -24.71 -29.70 -17.48
N LYS A 57 -24.07 -30.08 -18.60
CA LYS A 57 -23.70 -31.48 -18.85
C LYS A 57 -22.70 -32.01 -17.82
N ALA A 58 -21.63 -31.24 -17.55
CA ALA A 58 -20.57 -31.63 -16.60
C ALA A 58 -21.11 -31.72 -15.17
N ASN A 59 -22.02 -30.83 -14.79
CA ASN A 59 -22.52 -30.78 -13.42
C ASN A 59 -23.56 -31.84 -13.08
N LYS A 60 -24.19 -32.47 -14.11
CA LYS A 60 -25.22 -33.49 -13.90
C LYS A 60 -24.70 -34.71 -13.14
N GLU A 61 -23.50 -35.15 -13.41
CA GLU A 61 -22.88 -36.32 -12.76
C GLU A 61 -22.51 -35.98 -11.29
N SER A 62 -22.00 -34.79 -11.04
CA SER A 62 -21.69 -34.36 -9.67
C SER A 62 -22.94 -34.20 -8.81
N GLU A 63 -24.04 -33.74 -9.39
CA GLU A 63 -25.31 -33.62 -8.67
C GLU A 63 -25.86 -35.03 -8.30
N LEU A 64 -25.76 -36.01 -9.20
CA LEU A 64 -26.14 -37.38 -8.89
C LEU A 64 -25.29 -38.00 -7.79
N GLU A 65 -23.98 -37.74 -7.79
CA GLU A 65 -23.07 -38.20 -6.73
C GLU A 65 -23.42 -37.50 -5.40
N PHE A 66 -23.67 -36.19 -5.44
CA PHE A 66 -24.07 -35.41 -4.29
C PHE A 66 -25.37 -35.91 -3.67
N GLN A 67 -26.43 -36.10 -4.45
CA GLN A 67 -27.72 -36.63 -3.98
C GLN A 67 -27.60 -38.06 -3.37
N LYS A 68 -26.67 -38.87 -3.86
CA LYS A 68 -26.36 -40.16 -3.25
C LYS A 68 -25.69 -39.96 -1.89
N LYS A 69 -24.70 -39.04 -1.79
CA LYS A 69 -23.98 -38.75 -0.54
C LYS A 69 -24.88 -38.13 0.51
N LEU A 70 -25.82 -37.30 0.12
CA LEU A 70 -26.78 -36.68 1.03
C LEU A 70 -27.70 -37.71 1.72
N LYS A 71 -27.93 -38.85 1.11
CA LYS A 71 -28.74 -39.96 1.69
C LYS A 71 -27.92 -40.88 2.63
N GLU A 72 -26.60 -40.76 2.64
CA GLU A 72 -25.74 -41.52 3.54
C GLU A 72 -25.84 -40.92 4.95
N PRO A 73 -25.80 -41.73 6.04
CA PRO A 73 -25.81 -41.23 7.38
C PRO A 73 -24.65 -40.27 7.67
N VAL A 74 -24.91 -39.15 8.27
CA VAL A 74 -23.87 -38.19 8.68
C VAL A 74 -22.96 -38.87 9.72
N GLN A 75 -21.69 -39.01 9.40
CA GLN A 75 -20.70 -39.53 10.33
C GLN A 75 -20.37 -38.43 11.36
N LYS A 76 -20.98 -38.55 12.56
CA LYS A 76 -20.70 -37.66 13.69
C LYS A 76 -19.34 -37.96 14.32
N GLY A 77 -18.68 -36.93 14.84
CA GLY A 77 -17.38 -37.02 15.51
C GLY A 77 -16.16 -37.05 14.60
N THR A 78 -16.35 -36.99 13.27
CA THR A 78 -15.24 -36.81 12.33
C THR A 78 -15.12 -35.33 11.97
N ILE A 79 -14.04 -34.68 12.39
CA ILE A 79 -13.74 -33.28 12.03
C ILE A 79 -13.01 -33.29 10.68
N TYR A 80 -13.56 -32.62 9.68
CA TYR A 80 -12.91 -32.41 8.39
C TYR A 80 -12.04 -31.16 8.44
N LYS A 81 -10.72 -31.31 8.29
CA LYS A 81 -9.80 -30.19 8.16
C LYS A 81 -9.69 -29.74 6.71
N ILE A 82 -9.80 -28.46 6.45
CA ILE A 82 -9.73 -27.84 5.11
C ILE A 82 -8.54 -26.89 5.06
N PRO A 83 -7.52 -27.14 4.22
CA PRO A 83 -6.42 -26.21 3.96
C PRO A 83 -6.93 -24.93 3.33
N VAL A 84 -6.63 -23.76 3.91
CA VAL A 84 -7.02 -22.44 3.40
C VAL A 84 -5.79 -21.65 3.00
N VAL A 85 -5.91 -20.89 1.93
CA VAL A 85 -4.93 -19.88 1.51
C VAL A 85 -5.66 -18.58 1.25
N PHE A 86 -5.19 -17.51 1.87
CA PHE A 86 -5.62 -16.15 1.56
C PHE A 86 -4.68 -15.53 0.53
N HIS A 87 -5.24 -15.00 -0.53
CA HIS A 87 -4.54 -14.26 -1.55
C HIS A 87 -4.94 -12.79 -1.44
N VAL A 88 -4.09 -11.99 -0.81
CA VAL A 88 -4.29 -10.54 -0.67
C VAL A 88 -3.81 -9.85 -1.94
N LEU A 89 -4.74 -9.34 -2.72
CA LEU A 89 -4.45 -8.54 -3.91
C LEU A 89 -4.64 -7.07 -3.56
N HIS A 90 -3.57 -6.29 -3.60
CA HIS A 90 -3.57 -4.92 -3.12
C HIS A 90 -2.86 -3.97 -4.08
N SER A 91 -3.12 -2.66 -3.93
CA SER A 91 -2.44 -1.56 -4.60
C SER A 91 -1.95 -0.55 -3.55
N GLU A 92 -1.33 -1.08 -2.49
CA GLU A 92 -0.79 -0.34 -1.32
C GLU A 92 -1.83 0.46 -0.53
N GLY A 93 -3.11 0.12 -0.67
CA GLY A 93 -4.22 0.75 0.06
C GLY A 93 -4.69 -0.07 1.26
N ALA A 94 -5.86 0.30 1.79
CA ALA A 94 -6.48 -0.37 2.93
C ALA A 94 -6.84 -1.86 2.68
N GLU A 95 -6.87 -2.27 1.42
CA GLU A 95 -7.09 -3.66 1.00
C GLU A 95 -5.88 -4.56 1.23
N ASN A 96 -4.70 -4.00 1.51
CA ASN A 96 -3.55 -4.74 2.01
C ASN A 96 -3.74 -5.05 3.50
N VAL A 97 -4.73 -5.90 3.79
CA VAL A 97 -5.10 -6.24 5.16
C VAL A 97 -3.95 -6.93 5.91
N SER A 98 -3.87 -6.68 7.21
CA SER A 98 -2.83 -7.32 8.04
C SER A 98 -3.06 -8.83 8.23
N ASP A 99 -2.03 -9.54 8.63
CA ASP A 99 -2.13 -10.96 8.96
C ASP A 99 -3.03 -11.19 10.17
N GLU A 100 -3.03 -10.27 11.15
CA GLU A 100 -3.92 -10.32 12.31
C GLU A 100 -5.39 -10.27 11.88
N GLN A 101 -5.74 -9.46 10.88
CA GLN A 101 -7.11 -9.43 10.34
C GLN A 101 -7.49 -10.76 9.68
N ILE A 102 -6.57 -11.41 9.00
CA ILE A 102 -6.77 -12.75 8.41
C ILE A 102 -6.90 -13.81 9.49
N HIS A 103 -6.06 -13.77 10.53
CA HIS A 103 -6.16 -14.68 11.68
C HIS A 103 -7.48 -14.50 12.44
N ASP A 104 -7.95 -13.26 12.61
CA ASP A 104 -9.26 -12.97 13.18
C ASP A 104 -10.39 -13.54 12.30
N ALA A 105 -10.32 -13.38 10.99
CA ALA A 105 -11.29 -13.98 10.05
C ALA A 105 -11.32 -15.52 10.15
N MET A 106 -10.16 -16.15 10.27
CA MET A 106 -10.04 -17.60 10.51
C MET A 106 -10.63 -18.02 11.85
N PHE A 107 -10.41 -17.21 12.90
CA PHE A 107 -11.02 -17.45 14.20
C PHE A 107 -12.54 -17.37 14.14
N VAL A 108 -13.10 -16.32 13.51
CA VAL A 108 -14.55 -16.17 13.33
C VAL A 108 -15.12 -17.33 12.54
N LEU A 109 -14.52 -17.70 11.42
CA LEU A 109 -14.96 -18.82 10.58
C LEU A 109 -15.00 -20.15 11.34
N ASN A 110 -13.91 -20.49 12.03
CA ASN A 110 -13.83 -21.72 12.81
C ASN A 110 -14.81 -21.72 13.99
N ARG A 111 -14.92 -20.62 14.72
CA ARG A 111 -15.88 -20.45 15.80
C ARG A 111 -17.31 -20.72 15.34
N ASP A 112 -17.70 -20.18 14.19
CA ASP A 112 -19.06 -20.30 13.65
C ASP A 112 -19.32 -21.73 13.14
N PHE A 113 -18.37 -22.33 12.39
CA PHE A 113 -18.49 -23.71 11.89
C PHE A 113 -18.40 -24.79 12.97
N ARG A 114 -17.76 -24.49 14.10
CA ARG A 114 -17.69 -25.38 15.25
C ARG A 114 -18.73 -25.07 16.34
N LYS A 115 -19.70 -24.20 16.03
CA LYS A 115 -20.74 -23.77 16.99
C LYS A 115 -20.14 -23.33 18.32
N GLN A 116 -19.02 -22.62 18.31
CA GLN A 116 -18.34 -22.11 19.48
C GLN A 116 -18.68 -20.64 19.76
N ASN A 117 -19.51 -20.03 18.94
CA ASN A 117 -20.02 -18.68 19.13
C ASN A 117 -21.06 -18.67 20.26
N ALA A 118 -20.82 -17.87 21.30
CA ALA A 118 -21.66 -17.80 22.49
C ALA A 118 -23.10 -17.34 22.18
N ASP A 119 -23.32 -16.60 21.09
CA ASP A 119 -24.62 -16.08 20.69
C ASP A 119 -25.58 -17.15 20.13
N THR A 120 -25.14 -18.38 19.87
CA THR A 120 -26.04 -19.52 19.60
C THR A 120 -26.99 -19.83 20.75
N ALA A 121 -26.64 -19.48 21.99
CA ALA A 121 -27.54 -19.60 23.14
C ALA A 121 -28.68 -18.58 23.15
N ASN A 122 -28.56 -17.53 22.33
CA ASN A 122 -29.47 -16.40 22.23
C ASN A 122 -30.24 -16.36 20.92
N VAL A 123 -30.38 -17.48 20.21
CA VAL A 123 -31.28 -17.59 19.06
C VAL A 123 -32.74 -17.48 19.51
N HIS A 124 -33.61 -17.10 18.60
CA HIS A 124 -35.04 -17.03 18.88
C HIS A 124 -35.54 -18.35 19.51
N PRO A 125 -36.46 -18.32 20.50
CA PRO A 125 -36.95 -19.50 21.17
C PRO A 125 -37.43 -20.65 20.28
N ASP A 126 -38.02 -20.34 19.11
CA ASP A 126 -38.49 -21.34 18.16
C ASP A 126 -37.34 -22.12 17.48
N PHE A 127 -36.12 -21.58 17.49
CA PHE A 127 -34.91 -22.22 16.95
C PHE A 127 -33.98 -22.76 18.07
N LEU A 128 -34.35 -22.69 19.34
CA LEU A 128 -33.56 -23.25 20.43
C LEU A 128 -33.31 -24.75 20.22
N GLY A 129 -32.03 -25.16 20.29
CA GLY A 129 -31.63 -26.55 20.05
C GLY A 129 -31.35 -26.89 18.57
N MET A 130 -31.68 -26.02 17.63
CA MET A 130 -31.40 -26.22 16.20
C MET A 130 -29.98 -25.87 15.76
N PRO A 131 -29.26 -24.88 16.37
CA PRO A 131 -27.89 -24.61 15.98
C PRO A 131 -27.04 -25.87 16.02
N ALA A 132 -26.36 -26.22 14.94
CA ALA A 132 -25.61 -27.45 14.77
C ALA A 132 -24.11 -27.18 14.57
N ASP A 133 -23.25 -28.05 15.12
CA ASP A 133 -21.81 -28.08 14.85
C ASP A 133 -21.58 -28.73 13.49
N VAL A 134 -20.94 -28.02 12.56
CA VAL A 134 -20.64 -28.53 11.21
C VAL A 134 -19.53 -29.59 11.25
N GLU A 135 -18.73 -29.59 12.31
CA GLU A 135 -17.54 -30.46 12.47
C GLU A 135 -16.54 -30.29 11.29
N ILE A 136 -16.37 -29.05 10.85
CA ILE A 136 -15.34 -28.64 9.86
C ILE A 136 -14.43 -27.64 10.54
N GLU A 137 -13.13 -27.81 10.34
CA GLU A 137 -12.08 -26.90 10.76
C GLU A 137 -11.30 -26.38 9.55
N PHE A 138 -11.12 -25.10 9.47
CA PHE A 138 -10.31 -24.43 8.45
C PHE A 138 -8.93 -24.16 9.01
N VAL A 139 -7.89 -24.55 8.28
CA VAL A 139 -6.49 -24.45 8.74
C VAL A 139 -5.68 -23.74 7.67
N LEU A 140 -4.95 -22.69 8.04
CA LEU A 140 -4.02 -22.06 7.12
C LEU A 140 -3.00 -23.08 6.63
N ALA A 141 -2.81 -23.16 5.32
CA ALA A 141 -1.84 -24.07 4.73
C ALA A 141 -0.42 -23.58 5.03
N THR A 142 0.48 -24.49 5.41
CA THR A 142 1.88 -24.15 5.69
C THR A 142 2.85 -24.55 4.58
N LYS A 143 2.33 -25.15 3.50
CA LYS A 143 3.10 -25.52 2.30
C LYS A 143 2.38 -25.07 1.03
N ALA A 144 3.12 -24.35 0.20
CA ALA A 144 2.73 -23.98 -1.16
C ALA A 144 2.67 -25.21 -2.08
N PRO A 145 2.11 -25.13 -3.30
CA PRO A 145 2.00 -26.25 -4.23
C PRO A 145 3.32 -26.92 -4.59
N ASN A 146 4.44 -26.22 -4.55
CA ASN A 146 5.79 -26.72 -4.76
C ASN A 146 6.46 -27.28 -3.50
N GLY A 147 5.78 -27.25 -2.36
CA GLY A 147 6.30 -27.68 -1.06
C GLY A 147 7.06 -26.60 -0.26
N THR A 148 7.22 -25.41 -0.82
CA THR A 148 7.82 -24.26 -0.10
C THR A 148 6.97 -23.91 1.13
N CYS A 149 7.64 -23.64 2.23
CA CYS A 149 7.01 -23.15 3.46
C CYS A 149 6.40 -21.77 3.26
N PHE A 150 5.23 -21.55 3.86
CA PHE A 150 4.60 -20.24 3.95
C PHE A 150 3.57 -20.21 5.10
N LYS A 151 2.97 -19.07 5.36
CA LYS A 151 2.07 -18.83 6.50
C LYS A 151 0.56 -18.90 6.16
N GLY A 152 0.23 -19.42 4.98
CA GLY A 152 -1.17 -19.50 4.51
C GLY A 152 -1.69 -18.23 3.84
N ILE A 153 -0.82 -17.22 3.69
CA ILE A 153 -1.14 -15.90 3.15
C ILE A 153 -0.15 -15.60 2.03
N THR A 154 -0.65 -15.13 0.89
CA THR A 154 0.16 -14.57 -0.20
C THR A 154 -0.24 -13.13 -0.45
N ARG A 155 0.71 -12.30 -0.87
CA ARG A 155 0.47 -10.89 -1.20
C ARG A 155 0.85 -10.62 -2.66
N THR A 156 0.03 -9.82 -3.33
CA THR A 156 0.26 -9.42 -4.72
C THR A 156 -0.02 -7.93 -4.86
N ASN A 157 1.00 -7.15 -5.16
CA ASN A 157 0.82 -5.73 -5.49
C ASN A 157 0.39 -5.61 -6.95
N SER A 158 -0.86 -5.20 -7.18
CA SER A 158 -1.40 -5.01 -8.52
C SER A 158 -2.65 -4.14 -8.50
N PRO A 159 -2.81 -3.21 -9.46
CA PRO A 159 -4.03 -2.41 -9.62
C PRO A 159 -5.27 -3.26 -9.95
N MET A 160 -5.10 -4.53 -10.32
CA MET A 160 -6.22 -5.48 -10.51
C MET A 160 -7.04 -5.67 -9.24
N SER A 161 -6.53 -5.30 -8.05
CA SER A 161 -7.30 -5.27 -6.81
C SER A 161 -8.62 -4.50 -6.92
N TYR A 162 -8.65 -3.47 -7.75
CA TYR A 162 -9.80 -2.59 -7.98
C TYR A 162 -10.53 -2.85 -9.32
N GLN A 163 -10.26 -3.97 -9.98
CA GLN A 163 -10.88 -4.35 -11.25
C GLN A 163 -11.64 -5.68 -11.11
N GLY A 164 -12.63 -5.70 -10.25
CA GLY A 164 -13.38 -6.90 -9.86
C GLY A 164 -14.49 -7.33 -10.81
N ASP A 165 -14.72 -6.65 -11.93
CA ASP A 165 -15.70 -7.06 -12.94
C ASP A 165 -15.35 -8.44 -13.53
N ASP A 166 -14.05 -8.77 -13.60
CA ASP A 166 -13.54 -10.09 -14.02
C ASP A 166 -12.58 -10.67 -12.97
N GLY A 167 -13.11 -11.51 -12.09
CA GLY A 167 -12.31 -12.23 -11.10
C GLY A 167 -11.22 -13.13 -11.69
N GLY A 168 -11.34 -13.52 -12.97
CA GLY A 168 -10.31 -14.26 -13.69
C GLY A 168 -9.04 -13.42 -13.90
N ASN A 169 -9.18 -12.12 -14.16
CA ASN A 169 -8.04 -11.18 -14.26
C ASN A 169 -7.35 -11.00 -12.91
N GLN A 170 -8.11 -10.91 -11.82
CA GLN A 170 -7.55 -10.85 -10.46
C GLN A 170 -6.76 -12.12 -10.13
N VAL A 171 -7.29 -13.29 -10.42
CA VAL A 171 -6.57 -14.56 -10.25
C VAL A 171 -5.34 -14.62 -11.15
N GLY A 172 -5.42 -14.11 -12.38
CA GLY A 172 -4.29 -13.99 -13.30
C GLY A 172 -3.14 -13.14 -12.73
N ALA A 173 -3.46 -12.02 -12.09
CA ALA A 173 -2.48 -11.15 -11.43
C ALA A 173 -1.80 -11.88 -10.25
N ILE A 174 -2.57 -12.60 -9.43
CA ILE A 174 -2.04 -13.38 -8.31
C ILE A 174 -1.11 -14.51 -8.80
N ILE A 175 -1.49 -15.24 -9.85
CA ILE A 175 -0.67 -16.32 -10.43
C ILE A 175 0.68 -15.79 -10.93
N GLN A 176 0.74 -14.55 -11.40
CA GLN A 176 1.94 -13.95 -12.00
C GLN A 176 2.81 -13.19 -10.98
N GLY A 177 2.22 -12.65 -9.93
CA GLY A 177 2.87 -11.65 -9.09
C GLY A 177 2.83 -11.89 -7.58
N ASN A 178 2.33 -13.05 -7.08
CA ASN A 178 2.36 -13.26 -5.63
C ASN A 178 3.77 -13.56 -5.11
N ASP A 179 4.00 -13.22 -3.86
CA ASP A 179 5.28 -13.29 -3.17
C ASP A 179 5.76 -14.70 -2.78
N VAL A 180 4.93 -15.73 -2.96
CA VAL A 180 5.23 -17.11 -2.50
C VAL A 180 5.43 -18.08 -3.66
N TYR A 181 4.46 -18.16 -4.59
CA TYR A 181 4.48 -19.16 -5.67
C TYR A 181 3.69 -18.68 -6.89
N ASN A 182 4.40 -18.30 -7.94
CA ASN A 182 3.86 -17.68 -9.15
C ASN A 182 3.31 -18.73 -10.15
N GLN A 183 2.39 -19.57 -9.69
CA GLN A 183 1.60 -20.49 -10.49
C GLN A 183 0.23 -20.74 -9.82
N SER A 184 -0.59 -21.60 -10.43
CA SER A 184 -1.93 -21.89 -9.94
C SER A 184 -1.94 -22.70 -8.64
N TRP A 185 -2.81 -22.31 -7.71
CA TRP A 185 -3.10 -22.99 -6.45
C TRP A 185 -4.36 -23.82 -6.59
N ALA A 186 -4.20 -25.12 -6.80
CA ALA A 186 -5.30 -25.98 -7.20
C ALA A 186 -6.46 -26.02 -6.20
N GLY A 187 -7.69 -25.71 -6.64
CA GLY A 187 -8.90 -25.63 -5.83
C GLY A 187 -9.35 -26.95 -5.20
N ASN A 188 -8.83 -28.09 -5.65
CA ASN A 188 -9.03 -29.38 -4.99
C ASN A 188 -7.97 -29.71 -3.93
N LYS A 189 -7.00 -28.81 -3.73
CA LYS A 189 -5.99 -28.90 -2.67
C LYS A 189 -6.18 -27.86 -1.58
N TYR A 190 -6.64 -26.68 -1.97
CA TYR A 190 -6.81 -25.52 -1.09
C TYR A 190 -8.19 -24.88 -1.29
N LEU A 191 -8.77 -24.38 -0.22
CA LEU A 191 -9.76 -23.32 -0.31
C LEU A 191 -9.00 -22.00 -0.54
N ASN A 192 -9.10 -21.45 -1.76
CA ASN A 192 -8.52 -20.16 -2.09
C ASN A 192 -9.49 -19.04 -1.71
N VAL A 193 -9.05 -18.06 -0.93
CA VAL A 193 -9.82 -16.88 -0.55
C VAL A 193 -9.11 -15.66 -1.11
N PHE A 194 -9.75 -14.93 -2.03
CA PHE A 194 -9.22 -13.76 -2.71
C PHE A 194 -9.71 -12.51 -1.99
N VAL A 195 -8.80 -11.75 -1.39
CA VAL A 195 -9.09 -10.49 -0.68
C VAL A 195 -8.70 -9.34 -1.59
N CYS A 196 -9.67 -8.49 -1.95
CA CYS A 196 -9.48 -7.44 -2.94
C CYS A 196 -10.08 -6.10 -2.47
N GLY A 197 -9.69 -5.01 -3.15
CA GLY A 197 -10.25 -3.68 -2.96
C GLY A 197 -11.62 -3.50 -3.61
N GLU A 198 -11.92 -4.31 -4.68
CA GLU A 198 -13.20 -4.30 -5.39
C GLU A 198 -13.44 -5.68 -6.02
N ILE A 199 -14.67 -6.16 -5.98
CA ILE A 199 -15.08 -7.48 -6.48
C ILE A 199 -16.43 -7.44 -7.22
N GLY A 200 -16.59 -6.48 -8.14
CA GLY A 200 -17.81 -6.32 -8.95
C GLY A 200 -18.97 -5.71 -8.19
N GLY A 201 -18.71 -4.97 -7.09
CA GLY A 201 -19.75 -4.33 -6.28
C GLY A 201 -20.37 -5.24 -5.21
N ALA A 202 -19.80 -6.43 -4.96
CA ALA A 202 -20.26 -7.37 -3.94
C ALA A 202 -19.43 -7.27 -2.64
N ALA A 203 -20.00 -7.69 -1.50
CA ALA A 203 -19.28 -7.93 -0.26
C ALA A 203 -18.49 -9.24 -0.32
N GLY A 204 -19.06 -10.26 -0.93
CA GLY A 204 -18.45 -11.54 -1.21
C GLY A 204 -19.14 -12.28 -2.36
N TYR A 205 -18.48 -13.28 -2.91
CA TYR A 205 -19.11 -14.27 -3.77
C TYR A 205 -18.26 -15.51 -3.93
N THR A 206 -18.94 -16.60 -4.25
CA THR A 206 -18.36 -17.84 -4.73
C THR A 206 -19.34 -18.53 -5.69
N THR A 207 -18.97 -19.69 -6.21
CA THR A 207 -19.88 -20.55 -6.98
C THR A 207 -20.11 -21.86 -6.26
N ASN A 208 -21.29 -22.46 -6.43
CA ASN A 208 -21.54 -23.79 -5.92
C ASN A 208 -20.55 -24.79 -6.54
N PRO A 209 -20.21 -25.87 -5.82
CA PRO A 209 -19.24 -26.85 -6.28
C PRO A 209 -19.65 -27.48 -7.63
N GLY A 210 -18.69 -27.59 -8.54
CA GLY A 210 -18.92 -28.19 -9.85
C GLY A 210 -17.72 -28.95 -10.40
N VAL A 211 -17.95 -29.87 -11.30
CA VAL A 211 -16.89 -30.64 -11.98
C VAL A 211 -16.04 -29.72 -12.88
N TRP A 212 -16.64 -28.71 -13.46
CA TRP A 212 -16.06 -27.83 -14.46
C TRP A 212 -14.86 -27.00 -13.94
N ASN A 213 -14.80 -26.77 -12.63
CA ASN A 213 -13.72 -26.00 -12.00
C ASN A 213 -13.05 -26.74 -10.83
N ALA A 214 -13.22 -28.05 -10.71
CA ALA A 214 -12.80 -28.84 -9.55
C ALA A 214 -11.31 -28.64 -9.15
N THR A 215 -10.44 -28.43 -10.13
CA THR A 215 -9.00 -28.19 -9.90
C THR A 215 -8.59 -26.71 -10.11
N SER A 216 -9.49 -25.88 -10.61
CA SER A 216 -9.19 -24.48 -10.87
C SER A 216 -8.98 -23.72 -9.57
N MET A 217 -8.06 -22.79 -9.58
CA MET A 217 -7.87 -21.79 -8.51
C MET A 217 -9.14 -20.93 -8.34
N THR A 218 -9.87 -20.66 -9.44
CA THR A 218 -11.14 -19.91 -9.41
C THR A 218 -12.28 -20.64 -8.69
N ASN A 219 -12.08 -21.89 -8.27
CA ASN A 219 -12.98 -22.59 -7.37
C ASN A 219 -12.75 -22.16 -5.91
N GLY A 220 -12.85 -20.86 -5.66
CA GLY A 220 -12.54 -20.19 -4.41
C GLY A 220 -13.59 -19.15 -4.04
N ILE A 221 -13.25 -18.29 -3.10
CA ILE A 221 -14.12 -17.24 -2.55
C ILE A 221 -13.47 -15.87 -2.80
N TRP A 222 -14.21 -14.93 -3.38
CA TRP A 222 -13.83 -13.51 -3.42
C TRP A 222 -14.51 -12.80 -2.25
N ILE A 223 -13.74 -11.99 -1.54
CA ILE A 223 -14.23 -11.21 -0.42
C ILE A 223 -13.62 -9.81 -0.43
N LEU A 224 -14.46 -8.80 -0.19
CA LEU A 224 -14.01 -7.43 -0.07
C LEU A 224 -13.26 -7.25 1.26
N HIS A 225 -12.13 -6.55 1.23
CA HIS A 225 -11.23 -6.42 2.38
C HIS A 225 -11.89 -5.94 3.67
N ASN A 226 -12.90 -5.05 3.58
CA ASN A 226 -13.64 -4.52 4.73
C ASN A 226 -14.86 -5.38 5.15
N TYR A 227 -15.03 -6.56 4.53
CA TYR A 227 -15.97 -7.59 4.92
C TYR A 227 -15.28 -8.86 5.44
N LEU A 228 -13.97 -8.78 5.66
CA LEU A 228 -13.13 -9.86 6.17
C LEU A 228 -12.77 -9.61 7.63
N GLY A 229 -13.13 -10.53 8.53
CA GLY A 229 -12.82 -10.43 9.96
C GLY A 229 -13.58 -9.34 10.71
N SER A 230 -13.27 -9.19 12.00
CA SER A 230 -13.92 -8.24 12.90
C SER A 230 -13.04 -7.07 13.30
N ILE A 231 -11.78 -7.06 12.89
CA ILE A 231 -10.76 -6.04 13.19
C ILE A 231 -10.18 -5.45 11.89
N GLY A 232 -9.29 -4.49 12.02
CA GLY A 232 -8.65 -3.83 10.89
C GLY A 232 -9.65 -3.05 10.04
N THR A 233 -9.71 -3.36 8.74
CA THR A 233 -10.71 -2.78 7.84
C THR A 233 -12.08 -3.43 7.96
N GLY A 234 -12.16 -4.64 8.56
CA GLY A 234 -13.40 -5.34 8.85
C GLY A 234 -14.15 -4.77 10.05
N SER A 235 -15.29 -5.37 10.36
CA SER A 235 -16.11 -5.00 11.51
C SER A 235 -16.88 -6.22 12.05
N VAL A 236 -17.36 -6.14 13.30
CA VAL A 236 -18.20 -7.20 13.89
C VAL A 236 -19.44 -7.47 13.03
N GLY A 237 -20.04 -6.42 12.44
CA GLY A 237 -21.24 -6.54 11.60
C GLY A 237 -20.98 -7.21 10.24
N THR A 238 -19.76 -7.15 9.72
CA THR A 238 -19.39 -7.72 8.42
C THR A 238 -18.58 -9.02 8.53
N SER A 239 -18.13 -9.38 9.75
CA SER A 239 -17.18 -10.48 10.00
C SER A 239 -17.67 -11.87 9.57
N ARG A 240 -18.99 -12.07 9.47
CA ARG A 240 -19.61 -13.35 9.11
C ARG A 240 -19.85 -13.52 7.60
N THR A 241 -19.42 -12.56 6.78
CA THR A 241 -19.50 -12.67 5.32
C THR A 241 -18.71 -13.89 4.83
N LEU A 242 -17.50 -14.13 5.36
CA LEU A 242 -16.73 -15.32 4.99
C LEU A 242 -17.46 -16.62 5.39
N THR A 243 -18.11 -16.65 6.54
CA THR A 243 -18.94 -17.80 6.99
C THR A 243 -20.08 -18.08 6.02
N HIS A 244 -20.75 -17.02 5.52
CA HIS A 244 -21.81 -17.10 4.50
C HIS A 244 -21.29 -17.66 3.18
N GLU A 245 -20.20 -17.09 2.66
CA GLU A 245 -19.64 -17.52 1.37
C GLU A 245 -19.08 -18.95 1.43
N VAL A 246 -18.51 -19.38 2.55
CA VAL A 246 -18.10 -20.78 2.75
C VAL A 246 -19.33 -21.70 2.74
N GLY A 247 -20.47 -21.26 3.24
CA GLY A 247 -21.74 -22.00 3.13
C GLY A 247 -22.08 -22.30 1.65
N HIS A 248 -22.04 -21.30 0.77
CA HIS A 248 -22.24 -21.48 -0.66
C HIS A 248 -21.15 -22.37 -1.29
N TRP A 249 -19.90 -22.15 -0.93
CA TRP A 249 -18.78 -22.96 -1.39
C TRP A 249 -18.92 -24.43 -0.98
N LEU A 250 -19.67 -24.73 0.09
CA LEU A 250 -20.06 -26.06 0.55
C LEU A 250 -21.48 -26.48 0.10
N ASN A 251 -22.00 -25.86 -0.94
CA ASN A 251 -23.26 -26.21 -1.61
C ASN A 251 -24.55 -25.85 -0.85
N LEU A 252 -24.54 -24.80 -0.05
CA LEU A 252 -25.77 -24.18 0.46
C LEU A 252 -26.25 -23.09 -0.52
N ASP A 253 -27.56 -22.98 -0.64
CA ASP A 253 -28.22 -21.84 -1.29
C ASP A 253 -28.69 -20.86 -0.21
N HIS A 254 -29.17 -19.65 -0.60
CA HIS A 254 -29.87 -18.76 0.33
C HIS A 254 -31.16 -19.44 0.81
N LEU A 255 -31.64 -19.12 2.00
CA LEU A 255 -32.85 -19.70 2.56
C LEU A 255 -34.08 -19.51 1.66
N TRP A 256 -34.09 -18.45 0.88
CA TRP A 256 -35.16 -18.13 -0.09
C TRP A 256 -34.87 -18.63 -1.51
N GLY A 257 -33.93 -19.56 -1.67
CA GLY A 257 -33.61 -20.19 -2.95
C GLY A 257 -32.64 -19.40 -3.81
N ASN A 258 -32.89 -19.40 -5.13
CA ASN A 258 -31.92 -18.98 -6.15
C ASN A 258 -31.94 -17.49 -6.52
N SER A 259 -32.64 -16.64 -5.80
CA SER A 259 -32.68 -15.18 -6.02
C SER A 259 -31.64 -14.46 -5.19
N ASN A 260 -31.09 -13.34 -5.69
CA ASN A 260 -30.28 -12.42 -4.86
C ASN A 260 -31.12 -11.32 -4.21
N ASN A 261 -32.38 -11.22 -4.59
CA ASN A 261 -33.22 -10.17 -4.12
C ASN A 261 -34.12 -10.68 -2.98
N PRO A 262 -33.75 -10.39 -1.72
CA PRO A 262 -34.64 -10.68 -0.61
C PRO A 262 -35.95 -9.89 -0.77
N ASN A 263 -36.98 -10.33 -0.05
CA ASN A 263 -38.32 -9.69 -0.07
C ASN A 263 -39.18 -9.86 -1.36
N LEU A 264 -38.69 -10.60 -2.35
CA LEU A 264 -39.54 -10.88 -3.53
C LEU A 264 -40.65 -11.86 -3.17
N PRO A 265 -41.94 -11.58 -3.59
CA PRO A 265 -43.04 -12.52 -3.36
C PRO A 265 -42.81 -13.91 -3.97
N THR A 266 -42.06 -13.99 -5.07
CA THR A 266 -41.72 -15.24 -5.77
C THR A 266 -40.80 -16.16 -4.98
N ASN A 267 -40.05 -15.61 -4.03
CA ASN A 267 -39.13 -16.40 -3.20
C ASN A 267 -39.88 -17.43 -2.33
N CYS A 268 -41.14 -17.19 -1.94
CA CYS A 268 -41.94 -18.18 -1.22
C CYS A 268 -42.31 -19.45 -2.04
N SER A 269 -41.98 -19.48 -3.32
CA SER A 269 -42.11 -20.69 -4.16
C SER A 269 -40.79 -21.35 -4.51
N GLU A 270 -39.69 -20.79 -4.00
CA GLU A 270 -38.35 -21.34 -4.11
C GLU A 270 -37.95 -22.00 -2.79
N ASP A 271 -36.90 -22.84 -2.81
CA ASP A 271 -36.43 -23.57 -1.64
C ASP A 271 -34.91 -23.72 -1.70
N ASP A 272 -34.24 -23.70 -0.57
CA ASP A 272 -32.79 -23.97 -0.43
C ASP A 272 -32.46 -25.47 -0.44
N ASN A 273 -33.48 -26.34 -0.59
CA ASN A 273 -33.39 -27.78 -0.55
C ASN A 273 -32.90 -28.35 0.81
N VAL A 274 -33.24 -27.67 1.91
CA VAL A 274 -32.95 -28.08 3.28
C VAL A 274 -34.26 -28.08 4.09
N GLN A 275 -34.68 -29.22 4.59
CA GLN A 275 -36.02 -29.36 5.21
C GLN A 275 -36.19 -28.65 6.55
N ASP A 276 -35.12 -28.42 7.30
CA ASP A 276 -35.16 -27.76 8.60
C ASP A 276 -34.80 -26.28 8.57
N THR A 277 -34.88 -25.68 7.39
CA THR A 277 -34.91 -24.23 7.15
C THR A 277 -36.32 -23.83 6.70
N PRO A 278 -36.98 -22.89 7.36
CA PRO A 278 -38.32 -22.42 6.97
C PRO A 278 -38.29 -21.67 5.63
N GLU A 279 -39.37 -21.82 4.84
CA GLU A 279 -39.56 -21.02 3.65
C GLU A 279 -39.64 -19.53 3.98
N CYS A 280 -38.89 -18.69 3.31
CA CYS A 280 -38.86 -17.26 3.55
C CYS A 280 -38.65 -16.46 2.26
N LYS A 281 -38.90 -15.14 2.31
CA LYS A 281 -38.58 -14.23 1.22
C LYS A 281 -37.15 -13.73 1.25
N GLY A 282 -36.43 -13.96 2.34
CA GLY A 282 -35.17 -13.34 2.67
C GLY A 282 -35.34 -11.94 3.25
N VAL A 283 -34.48 -11.54 4.16
CA VAL A 283 -34.49 -10.23 4.83
C VAL A 283 -33.09 -9.67 5.02
N THR A 284 -33.00 -8.33 5.08
CA THR A 284 -31.73 -7.61 5.36
C THR A 284 -31.68 -7.06 6.79
N SER A 285 -32.76 -7.19 7.55
CA SER A 285 -32.88 -6.66 8.92
C SER A 285 -32.95 -7.78 9.97
N CYS A 286 -32.53 -7.46 11.20
CA CYS A 286 -32.60 -8.39 12.34
C CYS A 286 -33.99 -8.48 13.00
N ASN A 287 -35.04 -8.56 12.20
CA ASN A 287 -36.40 -8.78 12.71
C ASN A 287 -36.65 -10.28 12.95
N THR A 288 -36.28 -10.79 14.10
CA THR A 288 -36.46 -12.21 14.48
C THR A 288 -37.93 -12.64 14.59
N ASN A 289 -38.88 -11.71 14.48
CA ASN A 289 -40.31 -12.03 14.39
C ASN A 289 -40.83 -12.09 12.96
N SER A 290 -39.95 -12.02 11.96
CA SER A 290 -40.32 -12.15 10.56
C SER A 290 -40.98 -13.51 10.29
N ASN A 291 -42.05 -13.51 9.52
CA ASN A 291 -42.73 -14.66 8.95
C ASN A 291 -43.33 -14.22 7.60
N THR A 292 -42.61 -14.49 6.54
CA THR A 292 -42.88 -13.90 5.22
C THR A 292 -43.54 -14.87 4.24
N CYS A 293 -43.49 -16.16 4.53
CA CYS A 293 -44.11 -17.21 3.72
C CYS A 293 -45.00 -18.11 4.58
N ASN A 294 -45.83 -18.99 3.98
CA ASN A 294 -46.79 -19.83 4.66
C ASN A 294 -46.73 -21.31 4.21
N GLY A 295 -45.57 -21.78 3.73
CA GLY A 295 -45.41 -23.09 3.12
C GLY A 295 -44.97 -24.22 4.07
N ASP A 296 -44.59 -23.89 5.30
CA ASP A 296 -43.83 -24.75 6.22
C ASP A 296 -44.57 -25.91 6.85
N ASN A 297 -45.88 -25.96 6.72
CA ASN A 297 -46.74 -26.94 7.43
C ASN A 297 -46.37 -28.41 7.13
N ALA A 298 -45.75 -28.71 6.01
CA ALA A 298 -45.39 -30.07 5.64
C ALA A 298 -44.31 -30.69 6.51
N TYR A 299 -43.33 -29.89 6.92
CA TYR A 299 -42.23 -30.33 7.79
C TYR A 299 -42.49 -29.97 9.27
N TRP A 300 -42.90 -28.70 9.52
CA TRP A 300 -43.04 -28.18 10.88
C TRP A 300 -44.38 -28.52 11.55
N GLY A 301 -45.39 -28.85 10.76
CA GLY A 301 -46.75 -29.07 11.26
C GLY A 301 -47.51 -27.78 11.60
N PHE A 302 -46.88 -26.65 11.41
CA PHE A 302 -47.41 -25.29 11.59
C PHE A 302 -46.63 -24.31 10.75
N ASP A 303 -47.12 -23.10 10.60
CA ASP A 303 -46.46 -22.03 9.89
C ASP A 303 -45.30 -21.47 10.72
N MET A 304 -44.07 -21.77 10.30
CA MET A 304 -42.84 -21.41 11.03
C MET A 304 -42.35 -20.04 10.62
N ARG A 305 -41.80 -19.29 11.56
CA ARG A 305 -41.16 -18.00 11.25
C ARG A 305 -39.88 -18.15 10.42
N ASP A 306 -39.48 -17.08 9.74
CA ASP A 306 -38.22 -17.01 9.01
C ASP A 306 -37.03 -17.22 9.95
N ASN A 307 -36.04 -18.01 9.53
CA ASN A 307 -34.80 -18.18 10.31
C ASN A 307 -33.81 -17.05 10.01
N VAL A 308 -34.15 -15.82 10.44
CA VAL A 308 -33.38 -14.59 10.25
C VAL A 308 -31.96 -14.68 10.84
N GLU A 309 -31.75 -15.59 11.79
CA GLU A 309 -30.46 -15.79 12.48
C GLU A 309 -29.58 -16.86 11.83
N ASN A 310 -29.93 -17.32 10.64
CA ASN A 310 -29.16 -18.28 9.85
C ASN A 310 -27.99 -17.60 9.13
N TYR A 311 -26.84 -18.26 9.00
CA TYR A 311 -25.70 -17.71 8.26
C TYR A 311 -25.97 -17.54 6.75
N MET A 312 -26.95 -18.24 6.18
CA MET A 312 -27.33 -18.09 4.77
C MET A 312 -28.39 -17.02 4.54
N GLU A 313 -28.73 -16.23 5.55
CA GLU A 313 -29.58 -15.04 5.44
C GLU A 313 -28.74 -13.75 5.29
N TYR A 314 -29.34 -12.66 4.82
CA TYR A 314 -28.65 -11.38 4.66
C TYR A 314 -28.73 -10.49 5.91
N SER A 315 -29.32 -10.98 6.99
CA SER A 315 -29.30 -10.28 8.27
C SER A 315 -27.91 -10.32 8.89
N TYR A 316 -27.52 -9.27 9.60
CA TYR A 316 -26.24 -9.23 10.34
C TYR A 316 -26.33 -9.72 11.79
N CYS A 317 -27.42 -10.37 12.15
CA CYS A 317 -27.55 -11.10 13.39
C CYS A 317 -27.51 -12.63 13.21
N SER A 318 -26.94 -13.11 12.12
CA SER A 318 -26.77 -14.53 11.85
C SER A 318 -25.90 -15.21 12.91
N LYS A 319 -26.26 -16.42 13.35
CA LYS A 319 -25.65 -17.11 14.50
C LYS A 319 -25.53 -18.62 14.32
N MET A 320 -26.17 -19.19 13.29
CA MET A 320 -26.34 -20.63 13.23
C MET A 320 -26.42 -21.21 11.83
N PHE A 321 -26.01 -22.46 11.72
CA PHE A 321 -26.46 -23.41 10.70
C PHE A 321 -27.41 -24.42 11.33
N THR A 322 -28.31 -25.00 10.53
CA THR A 322 -29.18 -26.11 10.94
C THR A 322 -28.54 -27.49 10.72
N SER A 323 -29.13 -28.54 11.29
CA SER A 323 -28.65 -29.91 11.08
C SER A 323 -28.77 -30.37 9.61
N GLY A 324 -29.79 -29.93 8.89
CA GLY A 324 -29.95 -30.21 7.46
C GLY A 324 -28.89 -29.53 6.62
N GLN A 325 -28.58 -28.26 6.93
CA GLN A 325 -27.45 -27.55 6.30
C GLN A 325 -26.11 -28.25 6.56
N VAL A 326 -25.88 -28.70 7.80
CA VAL A 326 -24.68 -29.49 8.15
C VAL A 326 -24.60 -30.77 7.33
N ALA A 327 -25.70 -31.51 7.21
CA ALA A 327 -25.73 -32.73 6.41
C ALA A 327 -25.37 -32.45 4.94
N ARG A 328 -25.89 -31.35 4.36
CA ARG A 328 -25.65 -30.93 3.00
C ARG A 328 -24.17 -30.52 2.79
N MET A 329 -23.59 -29.71 3.67
CA MET A 329 -22.18 -29.30 3.60
C MET A 329 -21.24 -30.51 3.73
N ARG A 330 -21.51 -31.43 4.66
CA ARG A 330 -20.69 -32.63 4.83
C ARG A 330 -20.81 -33.62 3.68
N ALA A 331 -22.00 -33.76 3.10
CA ALA A 331 -22.20 -34.55 1.86
C ALA A 331 -21.38 -33.95 0.70
N CYS A 332 -21.36 -32.63 0.55
CA CYS A 332 -20.54 -31.92 -0.43
C CYS A 332 -19.05 -32.28 -0.33
N LEU A 333 -18.49 -32.35 0.88
CA LEU A 333 -17.10 -32.77 1.12
C LEU A 333 -16.81 -34.22 0.76
N GLN A 334 -17.80 -35.04 0.47
CA GLN A 334 -17.62 -36.44 0.04
C GLN A 334 -17.73 -36.63 -1.48
N VAL A 335 -18.13 -35.59 -2.21
CA VAL A 335 -18.27 -35.65 -3.68
C VAL A 335 -16.90 -35.60 -4.33
N SER A 336 -16.55 -36.64 -5.04
CA SER A 336 -15.24 -36.80 -5.69
C SER A 336 -15.10 -35.99 -6.97
N SER A 337 -16.17 -35.92 -7.75
CA SER A 337 -16.21 -35.23 -9.03
C SER A 337 -15.98 -33.70 -8.93
N THR A 338 -16.35 -33.09 -7.81
CA THR A 338 -16.10 -31.67 -7.54
C THR A 338 -14.71 -31.36 -6.93
N GLY A 339 -13.92 -32.40 -6.67
CA GLY A 339 -12.62 -32.26 -6.00
C GLY A 339 -12.70 -32.02 -4.48
N ARG A 340 -13.88 -31.75 -3.91
CA ARG A 340 -14.07 -31.47 -2.47
C ARG A 340 -13.61 -32.63 -1.59
N SER A 341 -13.80 -33.88 -2.02
CA SER A 341 -13.39 -35.06 -1.27
C SER A 341 -11.88 -35.24 -1.13
N ASN A 342 -11.07 -34.48 -1.89
CA ASN A 342 -9.62 -34.49 -1.73
C ASN A 342 -9.12 -33.59 -0.60
N LEU A 343 -9.82 -32.52 -0.29
CA LEU A 343 -9.37 -31.45 0.60
C LEU A 343 -8.95 -31.96 1.99
N TRP A 344 -9.76 -32.82 2.60
CA TRP A 344 -9.58 -33.33 3.95
C TRP A 344 -8.83 -34.68 4.02
N LYS A 345 -8.40 -35.26 2.88
CA LYS A 345 -7.59 -36.48 2.90
C LYS A 345 -6.23 -36.23 3.52
N THR A 346 -5.77 -37.16 4.34
CA THR A 346 -4.46 -37.11 5.00
C THR A 346 -3.31 -36.83 4.02
N THR A 347 -3.37 -37.41 2.81
CA THR A 347 -2.38 -37.15 1.75
C THR A 347 -2.35 -35.70 1.33
N ASN A 348 -3.52 -35.04 1.20
CA ASN A 348 -3.61 -33.63 0.85
C ASN A 348 -3.20 -32.74 2.05
N LEU A 349 -3.68 -33.08 3.24
CA LEU A 349 -3.32 -32.33 4.44
C LEU A 349 -1.79 -32.34 4.67
N ASN A 350 -1.12 -33.47 4.45
CA ASN A 350 0.35 -33.56 4.50
C ASN A 350 1.02 -32.73 3.38
N ALA A 351 0.46 -32.75 2.17
CA ALA A 351 1.00 -32.00 1.04
C ALA A 351 0.84 -30.47 1.21
N THR A 352 -0.21 -30.05 1.90
CA THR A 352 -0.51 -28.62 2.18
C THR A 352 -0.01 -28.16 3.54
N GLY A 353 0.57 -29.07 4.35
CA GLY A 353 1.05 -28.78 5.69
C GLY A 353 -0.04 -28.53 6.73
N ALA A 354 -1.27 -29.00 6.50
CA ALA A 354 -2.42 -28.75 7.38
C ALA A 354 -2.67 -29.81 8.45
N THR A 355 -1.76 -30.75 8.68
CA THR A 355 -1.92 -31.85 9.67
C THR A 355 -0.81 -31.97 10.71
N GLY A 356 0.35 -31.38 10.48
CA GLY A 356 1.50 -31.48 11.38
C GLY A 356 1.41 -30.58 12.59
N ASP A 357 2.25 -30.83 13.58
CA ASP A 357 2.59 -29.83 14.56
C ASP A 357 3.23 -28.66 13.78
N LEU A 358 2.80 -27.45 14.10
CA LEU A 358 3.39 -26.27 13.52
C LEU A 358 4.82 -26.14 14.05
N TYR A 359 5.77 -25.94 13.17
CA TYR A 359 7.16 -25.66 13.49
C TYR A 359 7.62 -24.45 12.69
N LEU A 360 8.61 -23.74 13.20
CA LEU A 360 9.25 -22.65 12.46
C LEU A 360 9.87 -23.18 11.17
N CYS A 361 9.55 -22.60 10.05
CA CYS A 361 10.10 -23.00 8.76
C CYS A 361 10.67 -21.84 7.95
N LYS A 362 10.42 -20.60 8.33
CA LYS A 362 11.01 -19.40 7.75
C LYS A 362 11.03 -18.29 8.78
N ALA A 363 12.19 -17.71 9.05
CA ALA A 363 12.28 -16.41 9.69
C ALA A 363 11.87 -15.33 8.70
N GLU A 364 11.10 -14.34 9.14
CA GLU A 364 10.71 -13.18 8.34
C GLU A 364 10.40 -12.01 9.27
N PHE A 365 10.58 -10.78 8.80
CA PHE A 365 10.27 -9.59 9.59
C PHE A 365 10.01 -8.39 8.68
N GLU A 366 9.32 -7.40 9.21
CA GLU A 366 9.11 -6.12 8.57
C GLU A 366 9.47 -4.97 9.51
N ALA A 367 9.71 -3.80 8.95
CA ALA A 367 9.85 -2.54 9.66
C ALA A 367 8.71 -1.62 9.24
N ASP A 368 8.20 -0.82 10.19
CA ASP A 368 7.14 0.17 9.91
C ASP A 368 7.58 1.20 8.85
N ARG A 369 8.89 1.42 8.75
CA ARG A 369 9.54 2.22 7.69
C ARG A 369 10.99 1.81 7.50
N THR A 370 11.50 1.99 6.28
CA THR A 370 12.90 1.62 5.93
C THR A 370 13.80 2.83 5.71
N THR A 371 13.25 4.06 5.74
CA THR A 371 14.00 5.31 5.63
C THR A 371 13.60 6.23 6.77
N VAL A 372 14.58 6.73 7.54
CA VAL A 372 14.37 7.61 8.68
C VAL A 372 15.44 8.69 8.76
N CYS A 373 15.16 9.76 9.49
CA CYS A 373 16.17 10.73 9.93
C CYS A 373 16.89 10.20 11.18
N SER A 374 18.11 10.70 11.40
CA SER A 374 18.86 10.46 12.64
C SER A 374 18.01 10.80 13.87
N GLY A 375 18.04 9.94 14.88
CA GLY A 375 17.27 10.09 16.11
C GLY A 375 15.80 9.61 16.03
N ASN A 376 15.34 9.10 14.89
CA ASN A 376 14.01 8.53 14.77
C ASN A 376 13.98 7.04 15.12
N GLU A 377 12.83 6.62 15.64
CA GLU A 377 12.55 5.24 16.03
C GLU A 377 11.95 4.46 14.86
N ILE A 378 12.29 3.18 14.77
CA ILE A 378 11.68 2.19 13.88
C ILE A 378 11.16 1.04 14.73
N LEU A 379 9.93 0.62 14.46
CA LEU A 379 9.34 -0.59 15.01
C LEU A 379 9.57 -1.75 14.02
N PHE A 380 10.23 -2.80 14.49
CA PHE A 380 10.32 -4.06 13.75
C PHE A 380 9.23 -5.01 14.23
N THR A 381 8.63 -5.72 13.30
CA THR A 381 7.60 -6.73 13.57
C THR A 381 8.10 -8.09 13.06
N ASP A 382 8.08 -9.08 13.94
CA ASP A 382 8.30 -10.48 13.56
C ASP A 382 7.14 -10.98 12.70
N ASP A 383 7.46 -11.46 11.52
CA ASP A 383 6.53 -12.03 10.55
C ASP A 383 6.94 -13.48 10.19
N SER A 384 7.68 -14.12 11.08
CA SER A 384 8.18 -15.47 10.90
C SER A 384 7.05 -16.48 10.78
N TYR A 385 7.27 -17.50 9.97
CA TYR A 385 6.21 -18.42 9.55
C TYR A 385 6.00 -19.53 10.57
N ASN A 386 4.78 -19.61 11.06
CA ASN A 386 4.22 -20.54 12.00
C ASN A 386 4.62 -20.25 13.46
N VAL A 387 5.23 -21.19 14.19
CA VAL A 387 5.48 -21.04 15.63
C VAL A 387 6.88 -20.52 15.88
N VAL A 388 6.98 -19.44 16.64
CA VAL A 388 8.27 -18.90 17.14
C VAL A 388 8.17 -18.79 18.66
N SER A 389 9.23 -19.13 19.36
CA SER A 389 9.32 -19.06 20.83
C SER A 389 10.48 -18.20 21.31
N SER A 390 11.44 -17.87 20.43
CA SER A 390 12.56 -16.99 20.74
C SER A 390 13.09 -16.28 19.51
N TRP A 391 13.60 -15.07 19.73
CA TRP A 391 14.10 -14.14 18.72
C TRP A 391 15.51 -13.70 19.10
N GLN A 392 16.33 -13.41 18.08
CA GLN A 392 17.63 -12.78 18.24
C GLN A 392 17.87 -11.84 17.08
N TRP A 393 17.76 -10.56 17.33
CA TRP A 393 18.00 -9.50 16.35
C TRP A 393 19.47 -9.10 16.32
N THR A 394 19.97 -8.83 15.13
CA THR A 394 21.33 -8.34 14.89
C THR A 394 21.27 -7.22 13.85
N ILE A 395 21.89 -6.08 14.17
CA ILE A 395 21.97 -4.92 13.28
C ILE A 395 23.43 -4.64 12.94
N THR A 396 23.72 -4.43 11.68
CA THR A 396 25.06 -4.13 11.16
C THR A 396 25.02 -2.81 10.37
N PRO A 397 25.91 -1.83 10.68
CA PRO A 397 26.99 -1.88 11.68
C PRO A 397 26.46 -1.95 13.13
N SER A 398 27.32 -2.42 14.06
CA SER A 398 26.95 -2.64 15.47
C SER A 398 26.94 -1.38 16.35
N SER A 399 27.09 -0.20 15.75
CA SER A 399 27.05 1.12 16.40
C SER A 399 26.13 2.06 15.64
N GLY A 400 25.81 3.20 16.25
CA GLY A 400 24.94 4.21 15.64
C GLY A 400 23.45 3.96 15.83
N TRP A 401 23.07 3.01 16.70
CA TRP A 401 21.68 2.68 17.04
C TRP A 401 21.57 2.12 18.47
N SER A 402 20.36 2.09 19.01
CA SER A 402 20.07 1.48 20.31
C SER A 402 18.61 1.04 20.40
N PHE A 403 18.35 -0.02 21.19
CA PHE A 403 16.98 -0.42 21.53
C PHE A 403 16.29 0.62 22.40
N THR A 404 14.98 0.79 22.22
CA THR A 404 14.13 1.74 22.97
C THR A 404 12.90 1.04 23.53
N ASN A 405 12.06 1.77 24.27
CA ASN A 405 10.78 1.29 24.83
C ASN A 405 10.88 0.01 25.68
N GLY A 406 12.06 -0.23 26.30
CA GLY A 406 12.30 -1.41 27.11
C GLY A 406 12.45 -2.72 26.32
N THR A 407 12.63 -2.63 25.01
CA THR A 407 12.92 -3.76 24.14
C THR A 407 14.43 -4.07 24.07
N ASP A 408 14.78 -5.24 23.61
CA ASP A 408 16.17 -5.72 23.42
C ASP A 408 16.27 -6.64 22.20
N ALA A 409 17.47 -7.21 22.00
CA ALA A 409 17.72 -8.13 20.90
C ALA A 409 16.88 -9.42 20.93
N ASN A 410 16.22 -9.73 22.03
CA ASN A 410 15.40 -10.94 22.18
C ASN A 410 13.90 -10.62 22.18
N SER A 411 13.53 -9.38 22.03
CA SER A 411 12.12 -8.97 21.93
C SER A 411 11.52 -9.46 20.61
N GLN A 412 10.25 -9.88 20.64
CA GLN A 412 9.55 -10.28 19.41
C GLN A 412 9.50 -9.13 18.41
N ASN A 413 9.05 -7.97 18.88
CA ASN A 413 8.88 -6.75 18.07
C ASN A 413 9.71 -5.62 18.71
N PRO A 414 11.00 -5.50 18.40
CA PRO A 414 11.84 -4.48 19.01
C PRO A 414 11.61 -3.10 18.38
N SER A 415 11.73 -2.06 19.22
CA SER A 415 11.84 -0.67 18.83
C SER A 415 13.31 -0.25 18.85
N ILE A 416 13.79 0.34 17.77
CA ILE A 416 15.20 0.74 17.61
C ILE A 416 15.28 2.18 17.13
N ILE A 417 16.07 2.99 17.82
CA ILE A 417 16.42 4.35 17.39
C ILE A 417 17.76 4.31 16.65
N PHE A 418 17.84 4.97 15.50
CA PHE A 418 19.05 5.09 14.70
C PHE A 418 19.59 6.52 14.78
N ASN A 419 20.85 6.66 15.22
CA ASN A 419 21.47 7.98 15.49
C ASN A 419 22.51 8.39 14.44
N ASP A 420 23.17 7.44 13.79
CA ASP A 420 24.20 7.74 12.81
C ASP A 420 23.68 7.49 11.38
N GLU A 421 23.99 8.40 10.46
CA GLU A 421 23.65 8.26 9.05
C GLU A 421 24.27 7.01 8.43
N GLY A 422 23.58 6.42 7.46
CA GLY A 422 24.11 5.26 6.73
C GLY A 422 23.05 4.21 6.39
N LEU A 423 23.53 3.08 5.92
CA LEU A 423 22.74 1.90 5.61
C LEU A 423 22.98 0.83 6.65
N TYR A 424 21.90 0.25 7.15
CA TYR A 424 21.95 -0.79 8.16
C TYR A 424 21.29 -2.07 7.62
N SER A 425 22.02 -3.17 7.72
CA SER A 425 21.48 -4.51 7.51
C SER A 425 20.90 -5.02 8.82
N VAL A 426 19.74 -5.66 8.72
CA VAL A 426 19.03 -6.23 9.88
C VAL A 426 18.87 -7.72 9.68
N SER A 427 19.15 -8.50 10.72
CA SER A 427 19.01 -9.95 10.72
C SER A 427 18.18 -10.39 11.92
N LEU A 428 17.22 -11.27 11.68
CA LEU A 428 16.44 -11.97 12.68
C LEU A 428 16.79 -13.46 12.65
N ASN A 429 17.28 -14.00 13.76
CA ASN A 429 17.31 -15.44 14.00
C ASN A 429 16.11 -15.80 14.88
N ALA A 430 15.12 -16.48 14.30
CA ALA A 430 13.94 -16.98 14.98
C ALA A 430 14.10 -18.47 15.31
N SER A 431 13.51 -18.93 16.44
CA SER A 431 13.53 -20.34 16.81
C SER A 431 12.24 -20.76 17.52
N ASP A 432 11.79 -21.99 17.28
CA ASP A 432 10.70 -22.65 18.01
C ASP A 432 11.18 -23.53 19.17
N GLY A 433 12.50 -23.57 19.44
CA GLY A 433 13.15 -24.41 20.43
C GLY A 433 13.62 -25.77 19.88
N GLY A 434 13.16 -26.17 18.68
CA GLY A 434 13.59 -27.39 17.98
C GLY A 434 14.29 -27.08 16.67
N THR A 435 13.78 -26.07 15.93
CA THR A 435 14.34 -25.55 14.69
C THR A 435 14.66 -24.07 14.83
N SER A 436 15.55 -23.57 13.97
CA SER A 436 15.84 -22.15 13.84
C SER A 436 16.05 -21.78 12.39
N ASP A 437 15.71 -20.56 12.04
CA ASP A 437 15.95 -19.98 10.72
C ASP A 437 16.41 -18.53 10.85
N VAL A 438 17.11 -18.02 9.84
CA VAL A 438 17.67 -16.67 9.85
C VAL A 438 17.26 -15.94 8.59
N GLU A 439 16.59 -14.80 8.76
CA GLU A 439 16.36 -13.84 7.70
C GLU A 439 17.32 -12.66 7.84
N THR A 440 17.93 -12.24 6.74
CA THR A 440 18.81 -11.06 6.70
C THR A 440 18.40 -10.17 5.54
N LYS A 441 18.09 -8.92 5.86
CA LYS A 441 17.79 -7.88 4.86
C LYS A 441 18.96 -6.90 4.82
N ASP A 442 19.76 -7.01 3.75
CA ASP A 442 20.95 -6.16 3.55
C ASP A 442 20.55 -4.73 3.19
N ASN A 443 21.23 -3.76 3.82
CA ASN A 443 20.98 -2.33 3.62
C ASN A 443 19.50 -1.95 3.76
N TYR A 444 18.80 -2.62 4.67
CA TYR A 444 17.34 -2.55 4.83
C TYR A 444 16.87 -1.23 5.40
N ILE A 445 17.61 -0.69 6.38
CA ILE A 445 17.31 0.62 6.96
C ILE A 445 18.28 1.65 6.43
N ARG A 446 17.73 2.74 5.94
CA ARG A 446 18.46 3.92 5.49
C ARG A 446 18.23 5.05 6.49
N VAL A 447 19.30 5.46 7.16
CA VAL A 447 19.31 6.66 8.01
C VAL A 447 19.85 7.82 7.17
N LEU A 448 19.04 8.84 7.02
CA LEU A 448 19.35 10.00 6.19
C LEU A 448 20.43 10.86 6.82
N PRO A 449 21.17 11.65 6.01
CA PRO A 449 22.20 12.55 6.51
C PRO A 449 21.61 13.63 7.39
N THR A 450 22.48 14.36 8.07
CA THR A 450 22.12 15.58 8.80
C THR A 450 21.39 16.56 7.88
N SER A 451 20.35 17.22 8.40
CA SER A 451 19.50 18.11 7.64
C SER A 451 20.29 19.24 6.96
N ALA A 452 19.98 19.48 5.69
CA ALA A 452 20.41 20.69 5.00
C ALA A 452 19.73 21.92 5.61
N VAL A 453 20.22 23.12 5.32
CA VAL A 453 19.69 24.38 5.88
C VAL A 453 19.07 25.26 4.80
N LEU A 454 18.21 26.20 5.23
CA LEU A 454 17.68 27.22 4.32
C LEU A 454 18.69 28.34 4.07
N PRO A 455 18.66 28.97 2.89
CA PRO A 455 17.91 28.58 1.71
C PRO A 455 18.54 27.35 1.01
N TYR A 456 17.71 26.41 0.66
CA TYR A 456 18.10 25.15 -0.01
C TYR A 456 17.86 25.27 -1.52
N TRP A 457 18.83 24.84 -2.29
CA TRP A 457 18.72 24.77 -3.76
C TRP A 457 19.35 23.50 -4.31
N GLU A 458 18.64 22.84 -5.23
CA GLU A 458 19.12 21.68 -5.95
C GLU A 458 18.89 21.85 -7.46
N GLY A 459 19.97 21.88 -8.21
CA GLY A 459 20.01 21.95 -9.68
C GLY A 459 20.72 20.77 -10.32
N PHE A 460 20.95 19.70 -9.54
CA PHE A 460 21.53 18.41 -9.98
C PHE A 460 22.95 18.46 -10.59
N GLU A 461 23.59 19.63 -10.62
CA GLU A 461 24.91 19.81 -11.25
C GLU A 461 26.02 19.02 -10.56
N GLY A 462 25.90 18.80 -9.23
CA GLY A 462 26.90 18.11 -8.42
C GLY A 462 26.97 16.59 -8.63
N TYR A 463 25.97 15.99 -9.27
CA TYR A 463 25.87 14.53 -9.39
C TYR A 463 26.46 13.96 -10.67
N THR A 464 26.90 12.72 -10.62
CA THR A 464 27.26 11.89 -11.79
C THR A 464 26.20 10.85 -12.10
N SER A 465 25.33 10.53 -11.15
CA SER A 465 24.15 9.68 -11.25
C SER A 465 23.18 10.06 -10.13
N LEU A 466 21.89 9.78 -10.28
CA LEU A 466 20.91 9.86 -9.19
C LEU A 466 20.70 8.52 -8.47
N GLU A 467 21.33 7.47 -8.95
CA GLU A 467 21.27 6.16 -8.30
C GLU A 467 22.10 6.14 -7.02
N ASN A 468 21.54 5.55 -5.96
CA ASN A 468 22.20 5.33 -4.67
C ASN A 468 22.74 6.62 -3.98
N LEU A 469 22.11 7.74 -4.21
CA LEU A 469 22.44 8.98 -3.51
C LEU A 469 22.12 8.85 -2.02
N THR A 470 22.92 9.52 -1.18
CA THR A 470 22.65 9.60 0.27
C THR A 470 21.60 10.65 0.61
N ASN A 471 21.53 11.72 -0.17
CA ASN A 471 20.68 12.89 0.06
C ASN A 471 19.37 12.90 -0.76
N TRP A 472 19.25 12.13 -1.84
CA TRP A 472 17.98 11.97 -2.57
C TRP A 472 17.56 10.50 -2.58
N GLU A 473 16.26 10.26 -2.41
CA GLU A 473 15.66 8.94 -2.49
C GLU A 473 14.78 8.85 -3.75
N ILE A 474 14.94 7.77 -4.50
CA ILE A 474 14.12 7.47 -5.67
C ILE A 474 13.29 6.24 -5.36
N LYS A 475 11.95 6.35 -5.47
CA LYS A 475 11.04 5.21 -5.41
C LYS A 475 10.47 4.95 -6.79
N ASN A 476 10.71 3.75 -7.28
CA ASN A 476 10.17 3.21 -8.53
C ASN A 476 9.19 2.09 -8.18
N LEU A 477 7.93 2.45 -7.95
CA LEU A 477 6.91 1.54 -7.45
C LEU A 477 6.50 0.46 -8.46
N ASN A 478 6.82 0.66 -9.73
CA ASN A 478 6.43 -0.25 -10.81
C ASN A 478 7.61 -1.09 -11.34
N ASN A 479 8.80 -1.00 -10.74
CA ASN A 479 10.01 -1.72 -11.16
C ASN A 479 10.36 -1.55 -12.66
N ASN A 480 10.24 -0.34 -13.17
CA ASN A 480 10.54 0.04 -14.55
C ASN A 480 11.57 1.18 -14.60
N ASN A 481 11.38 2.21 -15.47
CA ASN A 481 12.25 3.37 -15.52
C ASN A 481 11.98 4.30 -14.33
N ALA A 482 13.01 4.64 -13.59
CA ALA A 482 12.99 5.59 -12.47
C ALA A 482 13.52 6.97 -12.89
N PHE A 483 13.42 7.94 -11.97
CA PHE A 483 14.15 9.20 -12.12
C PHE A 483 15.64 8.94 -12.30
N SER A 484 16.24 9.63 -13.27
CA SER A 484 17.65 9.51 -13.64
C SER A 484 18.24 10.90 -13.92
N LEU A 485 19.57 11.02 -13.83
CA LEU A 485 20.27 12.25 -14.21
C LEU A 485 20.31 12.38 -15.73
N GLU A 486 19.91 13.52 -16.25
CA GLU A 486 20.04 13.88 -17.65
C GLU A 486 21.04 15.02 -17.83
N THR A 487 21.80 14.98 -18.92
CA THR A 487 22.82 15.97 -19.23
C THR A 487 22.53 16.65 -20.58
N GLY A 488 22.69 17.94 -20.65
CA GLY A 488 22.46 18.73 -21.87
C GLY A 488 21.08 19.41 -21.92
N PHE A 489 20.25 19.25 -20.91
CA PHE A 489 18.87 19.73 -20.87
C PHE A 489 18.50 20.50 -19.60
N GLY A 490 19.45 20.88 -18.73
CA GLY A 490 19.17 21.66 -17.52
C GLY A 490 18.59 23.04 -17.84
N HIS A 491 17.72 23.55 -16.96
CA HIS A 491 17.31 24.94 -17.00
C HIS A 491 18.44 25.83 -16.51
N THR A 492 19.01 25.56 -15.34
CA THR A 492 20.24 26.17 -14.85
C THR A 492 21.38 25.17 -14.97
N GLY A 493 22.48 25.60 -15.58
CA GLY A 493 23.61 24.70 -15.83
C GLY A 493 23.35 23.73 -16.98
N ASN A 494 23.65 22.44 -16.80
CA ASN A 494 23.65 21.47 -17.90
C ASN A 494 22.92 20.15 -17.51
N LYS A 495 22.47 20.00 -16.27
CA LYS A 495 21.86 18.76 -15.75
C LYS A 495 20.48 19.00 -15.18
N CYS A 496 19.67 17.94 -15.14
CA CYS A 496 18.37 17.92 -14.50
C CYS A 496 17.97 16.50 -14.13
N ALA A 497 16.97 16.32 -13.30
CA ALA A 497 16.34 15.02 -13.09
C ALA A 497 15.36 14.75 -14.23
N ARG A 498 15.43 13.55 -14.83
CA ARG A 498 14.52 13.09 -15.88
C ARG A 498 13.81 11.83 -15.50
N LEU A 499 12.53 11.74 -15.81
CA LEU A 499 11.75 10.49 -15.81
C LEU A 499 11.39 10.12 -17.26
N ILE A 500 11.73 8.90 -17.65
CA ILE A 500 11.34 8.34 -18.95
C ILE A 500 9.90 7.85 -18.84
N ASN A 501 8.96 8.61 -19.41
CA ASN A 501 7.54 8.25 -19.50
C ASN A 501 7.12 7.94 -20.96
N TYR A 502 7.91 8.37 -21.95
CA TYR A 502 7.61 8.15 -23.36
C TYR A 502 7.53 6.67 -23.70
N GLY A 503 6.33 6.22 -24.08
CA GLY A 503 6.09 4.84 -24.49
C GLY A 503 6.04 3.84 -23.33
N GLN A 504 5.95 4.31 -22.08
CA GLN A 504 5.73 3.44 -20.92
C GLN A 504 4.27 2.98 -20.82
N GLN A 505 4.02 2.00 -19.96
CA GLN A 505 2.67 1.55 -19.68
C GLN A 505 1.93 2.61 -18.83
N PRO A 506 0.60 2.73 -18.98
CA PRO A 506 -0.22 3.57 -18.12
C PRO A 506 -0.10 3.17 -16.63
N SER A 507 -0.42 4.14 -15.76
CA SER A 507 -0.41 3.97 -14.28
C SER A 507 0.99 3.77 -13.68
N ASN A 508 2.00 4.35 -14.32
CA ASN A 508 3.37 4.38 -13.80
C ASN A 508 3.52 5.45 -12.73
N ILE A 509 4.08 5.08 -11.58
CA ILE A 509 4.27 5.98 -10.44
C ILE A 509 5.73 5.97 -10.01
N ASP A 510 6.35 7.16 -10.07
CA ASP A 510 7.72 7.38 -9.65
C ASP A 510 7.82 8.57 -8.71
N GLU A 511 8.69 8.45 -7.71
CA GLU A 511 8.89 9.49 -6.70
C GLU A 511 10.37 9.89 -6.59
N LEU A 512 10.62 11.19 -6.49
CA LEU A 512 11.90 11.79 -6.14
C LEU A 512 11.73 12.54 -4.82
N ILE A 513 12.48 12.14 -3.78
CA ILE A 513 12.28 12.58 -2.39
C ILE A 513 13.56 13.21 -1.87
N SER A 514 13.46 14.40 -1.30
CA SER A 514 14.61 15.16 -0.80
C SER A 514 15.24 14.54 0.46
N GLU A 515 16.48 14.92 0.74
CA GLU A 515 17.06 14.85 2.07
C GLU A 515 16.25 15.66 3.11
N PRO A 516 16.49 15.48 4.39
CA PRO A 516 15.92 16.35 5.42
C PRO A 516 16.44 17.79 5.27
N ILE A 517 15.59 18.76 5.56
CA ILE A 517 15.94 20.20 5.53
C ILE A 517 15.49 20.82 6.85
N ASP A 518 16.41 21.48 7.55
CA ASP A 518 16.11 22.17 8.80
C ASP A 518 15.43 23.51 8.54
N MET A 519 14.18 23.61 8.94
CA MET A 519 13.38 24.83 8.93
C MET A 519 13.00 25.28 10.34
N SER A 520 13.53 24.66 11.40
CA SER A 520 13.18 24.96 12.80
C SER A 520 13.54 26.40 13.21
N GLY A 521 14.47 27.04 12.49
CA GLY A 521 14.84 28.44 12.69
C GLY A 521 13.85 29.45 12.12
N VAL A 522 12.88 29.01 11.29
CA VAL A 522 11.89 29.92 10.69
C VAL A 522 10.85 30.32 11.75
N PRO A 523 10.58 31.62 11.97
CA PRO A 523 9.53 32.05 12.91
C PRO A 523 8.14 31.54 12.47
N GLU A 524 7.24 31.27 13.43
CA GLU A 524 5.85 30.85 13.12
C GLU A 524 5.12 31.86 12.20
N SER A 525 5.44 33.14 12.27
CA SER A 525 4.91 34.15 11.36
C SER A 525 5.68 34.29 10.06
N GLY A 526 6.71 33.47 9.86
CA GLY A 526 7.54 33.47 8.66
C GLY A 526 6.76 32.93 7.46
N GLN A 527 7.26 33.25 6.29
CA GLN A 527 6.77 32.72 5.04
C GLN A 527 7.88 31.89 4.38
N VAL A 528 7.58 30.67 4.00
CA VAL A 528 8.49 29.79 3.25
C VAL A 528 7.88 29.52 1.88
N THR A 529 8.70 29.63 0.85
CA THR A 529 8.33 29.30 -0.53
C THR A 529 9.17 28.14 -1.05
N LEU A 530 8.51 27.14 -1.58
CA LEU A 530 9.11 26.10 -2.40
C LEU A 530 8.86 26.44 -3.86
N SER A 531 9.94 26.66 -4.61
CA SER A 531 9.90 26.87 -6.04
C SER A 531 10.61 25.73 -6.76
N PHE A 532 10.18 25.40 -7.96
CA PHE A 532 10.88 24.44 -8.82
C PHE A 532 10.54 24.70 -10.30
N ARG A 533 11.37 24.19 -11.17
CA ARG A 533 11.16 24.23 -12.62
C ARG A 533 10.97 22.85 -13.18
N TYR A 534 10.01 22.71 -14.08
CA TYR A 534 9.78 21.46 -14.80
C TYR A 534 9.56 21.71 -16.28
N ALA A 535 9.84 20.69 -17.09
CA ALA A 535 9.56 20.70 -18.51
C ALA A 535 8.82 19.42 -18.90
N TYR A 536 7.68 19.59 -19.57
CA TYR A 536 6.84 18.47 -19.99
C TYR A 536 5.95 18.87 -21.18
N ARG A 537 5.74 17.93 -22.10
CA ARG A 537 4.73 18.03 -23.17
C ARG A 537 3.93 16.75 -23.23
N LYS A 538 2.64 16.86 -23.46
CA LYS A 538 1.79 15.70 -23.74
C LYS A 538 2.23 15.04 -25.05
N ARG A 539 2.04 13.76 -25.18
CA ARG A 539 2.20 13.04 -26.45
C ARG A 539 0.95 13.13 -27.32
N SER A 540 -0.22 13.16 -26.67
CA SER A 540 -1.53 13.32 -27.25
C SER A 540 -2.35 14.34 -26.44
N SER A 541 -3.31 14.99 -27.08
CA SER A 541 -4.23 15.90 -26.37
C SER A 541 -5.09 15.22 -25.30
N SER A 542 -5.23 13.89 -25.38
CA SER A 542 -5.97 13.07 -24.41
C SER A 542 -5.14 12.61 -23.21
N ASP A 543 -3.80 12.78 -23.24
CA ASP A 543 -2.94 12.36 -22.14
C ASP A 543 -3.24 13.17 -20.88
N TYR A 544 -3.20 12.49 -19.73
CA TYR A 544 -3.62 13.05 -18.46
C TYR A 544 -2.73 12.62 -17.29
N GLU A 545 -1.44 12.90 -17.44
CA GLU A 545 -0.45 12.69 -16.37
C GLU A 545 -0.61 13.70 -15.26
N PHE A 546 -0.06 13.34 -14.09
CA PHE A 546 -0.01 14.19 -12.91
C PHE A 546 1.41 14.39 -12.40
N LEU A 547 1.74 15.63 -12.06
CA LEU A 547 2.80 15.95 -11.10
C LEU A 547 2.14 16.34 -9.77
N LYS A 548 2.47 15.61 -8.71
CA LYS A 548 2.01 15.90 -7.36
C LYS A 548 3.20 16.22 -6.46
N VAL A 549 3.08 17.27 -5.66
CA VAL A 549 4.10 17.65 -4.69
C VAL A 549 3.56 17.47 -3.28
N PHE A 550 4.32 16.75 -2.48
CA PHE A 550 4.00 16.47 -1.08
C PHE A 550 5.11 17.02 -0.19
N ILE A 551 4.77 17.33 1.05
CA ILE A 551 5.71 17.72 2.10
C ILE A 551 5.46 16.89 3.35
N SER A 552 6.50 16.71 4.15
CA SER A 552 6.49 16.00 5.42
C SER A 552 7.15 16.80 6.50
N ASN A 553 6.65 16.70 7.73
CA ASN A 553 7.25 17.30 8.95
C ASN A 553 7.75 16.24 9.94
N ASP A 554 7.77 14.98 9.54
CA ASP A 554 8.17 13.83 10.37
C ASP A 554 9.17 12.91 9.66
N CYS A 555 10.04 13.50 8.83
CA CYS A 555 11.06 12.76 8.06
C CYS A 555 10.50 11.83 6.96
N GLY A 556 9.26 12.02 6.52
CA GLY A 556 8.62 11.20 5.48
C GLY A 556 7.81 10.03 6.02
N GLY A 557 7.46 10.03 7.30
CA GLY A 557 6.48 9.10 7.88
C GLY A 557 5.10 9.37 7.30
N ASP A 558 4.65 10.63 7.39
CA ASP A 558 3.41 11.11 6.79
C ASP A 558 3.66 12.17 5.71
N TRP A 559 2.84 12.14 4.67
CA TRP A 559 2.96 13.03 3.53
C TRP A 559 1.70 13.84 3.27
N SER A 560 1.81 15.17 3.35
CA SER A 560 0.74 16.11 3.01
C SER A 560 0.85 16.60 1.58
N GLN A 561 -0.14 16.33 0.74
CA GLN A 561 -0.17 16.84 -0.63
C GLN A 561 -0.42 18.36 -0.65
N ARG A 562 0.42 19.10 -1.36
CA ARG A 562 0.37 20.58 -1.44
C ARG A 562 0.09 21.11 -2.82
N LYS A 563 0.46 20.38 -3.88
CA LYS A 563 0.24 20.78 -5.27
C LYS A 563 -0.13 19.57 -6.10
N THR A 564 -1.04 19.78 -7.04
CA THR A 564 -1.34 18.85 -8.12
C THR A 564 -1.40 19.61 -9.43
N LEU A 565 -0.64 19.19 -10.41
CA LEU A 565 -0.70 19.63 -11.78
C LEU A 565 -1.09 18.42 -12.63
N GLY A 566 -2.21 18.47 -13.33
CA GLY A 566 -2.69 17.36 -14.15
C GLY A 566 -3.27 17.82 -15.46
N GLY A 567 -3.15 17.02 -16.51
CA GLY A 567 -3.68 17.31 -17.82
C GLY A 567 -3.20 18.66 -18.38
N ASN A 568 -4.11 19.57 -18.68
CA ASN A 568 -3.78 20.88 -19.22
C ASN A 568 -3.12 21.85 -18.22
N LEU A 569 -3.25 21.58 -16.91
CA LEU A 569 -2.51 22.35 -15.89
C LEU A 569 -1.04 21.92 -15.80
N LEU A 570 -0.71 20.69 -16.18
CA LEU A 570 0.66 20.21 -16.27
C LEU A 570 1.29 20.67 -17.59
N SER A 571 0.59 20.51 -18.71
CA SER A 571 1.01 21.07 -20.00
C SER A 571 -0.16 21.16 -20.97
N ASN A 572 -0.26 22.26 -21.70
CA ASN A 572 -1.18 22.41 -22.84
C ASN A 572 -0.49 22.17 -24.20
N GLN A 573 0.82 21.90 -24.19
CA GLN A 573 1.60 21.63 -25.40
C GLN A 573 1.61 20.12 -25.70
N VAL A 574 1.60 19.79 -27.00
CA VAL A 574 1.57 18.41 -27.49
C VAL A 574 2.78 18.19 -28.43
N SER A 575 3.46 17.06 -28.25
CA SER A 575 4.46 16.53 -29.17
C SER A 575 4.26 15.02 -29.31
N SER A 576 3.81 14.58 -30.49
CA SER A 576 3.53 13.16 -30.74
C SER A 576 4.77 12.26 -30.82
N SER A 577 5.95 12.88 -30.98
CA SER A 577 7.25 12.21 -30.93
C SER A 577 7.94 12.47 -29.60
N PHE A 578 9.00 11.71 -29.34
CA PHE A 578 9.92 11.99 -28.24
C PHE A 578 10.27 13.48 -28.20
N TRP A 579 10.21 14.06 -27.01
CA TRP A 579 10.51 15.45 -26.77
C TRP A 579 11.39 15.61 -25.54
N ALA A 580 12.33 16.57 -25.65
CA ALA A 580 13.14 17.07 -24.55
C ALA A 580 13.21 18.60 -24.61
N PRO A 581 13.38 19.32 -23.50
CA PRO A 581 13.54 20.77 -23.52
C PRO A 581 14.80 21.18 -24.30
N SER A 582 14.70 22.26 -25.04
CA SER A 582 15.80 22.75 -25.91
C SER A 582 16.14 24.22 -25.65
N SER A 583 15.34 24.88 -24.82
CA SER A 583 15.51 26.28 -24.46
C SER A 583 14.89 26.53 -23.07
N GLN A 584 15.27 27.64 -22.45
CA GLN A 584 14.67 28.05 -21.16
C GLN A 584 13.16 28.29 -21.24
N SER A 585 12.64 28.66 -22.43
CA SER A 585 11.19 28.82 -22.59
C SER A 585 10.38 27.51 -22.61
N ASP A 586 11.05 26.37 -22.62
CA ASP A 586 10.41 25.05 -22.49
C ASP A 586 10.12 24.67 -21.04
N TRP A 587 10.62 25.45 -20.08
CA TRP A 587 10.49 25.22 -18.66
C TRP A 587 9.40 26.10 -18.06
N GLU A 588 8.61 25.52 -17.19
CA GLU A 588 7.60 26.19 -16.38
C GLU A 588 8.09 26.33 -14.93
N THR A 589 7.90 27.50 -14.34
CA THR A 589 8.23 27.75 -12.93
C THR A 589 6.99 27.64 -12.07
N ILE A 590 7.10 26.90 -10.99
CA ILE A 590 6.05 26.77 -9.98
C ILE A 590 6.53 27.36 -8.67
N HIS A 591 5.69 28.17 -8.03
CA HIS A 591 5.90 28.68 -6.69
C HIS A 591 4.79 28.15 -5.76
N MET A 592 5.19 27.66 -4.61
CA MET A 592 4.33 27.12 -3.57
C MET A 592 4.58 27.85 -2.25
N GLY A 593 3.75 28.84 -1.93
CA GLY A 593 3.80 29.58 -0.64
C GLY A 593 2.92 28.97 0.44
N ASN A 594 2.44 27.74 0.28
CA ASN A 594 1.58 27.03 1.22
C ASN A 594 2.33 26.01 2.09
N VAL A 595 3.60 26.28 2.37
CA VAL A 595 4.38 25.61 3.42
C VAL A 595 4.10 26.36 4.72
N PHE A 596 3.24 25.81 5.57
CA PHE A 596 2.79 26.46 6.81
C PHE A 596 3.70 26.14 8.00
N SER A 597 3.53 26.84 9.10
CA SER A 597 4.38 26.74 10.30
C SER A 597 4.47 25.34 10.91
N ASP A 598 3.44 24.50 10.73
CA ASP A 598 3.47 23.09 11.17
C ASP A 598 4.60 22.28 10.50
N PHE A 599 5.16 22.80 9.41
CA PHE A 599 6.27 22.20 8.66
C PHE A 599 7.63 22.87 8.94
N PHE A 600 7.70 23.86 9.84
CA PHE A 600 8.95 24.53 10.22
C PHE A 600 9.69 23.71 11.29
N VAL A 601 10.15 22.54 10.86
CA VAL A 601 10.80 21.53 11.69
C VAL A 601 12.20 21.21 11.17
N GLU A 602 12.99 20.56 11.99
CA GLU A 602 14.37 20.15 11.65
C GLU A 602 14.41 19.10 10.52
N ASN A 603 13.38 18.27 10.42
CA ASN A 603 13.33 17.10 9.55
C ASN A 603 12.31 17.25 8.41
N PHE A 604 12.15 18.46 7.89
CA PHE A 604 11.28 18.69 6.74
C PHE A 604 11.80 17.95 5.51
N ARG A 605 10.89 17.32 4.75
CA ARG A 605 11.20 16.72 3.45
C ARG A 605 10.15 17.10 2.43
N MET A 606 10.52 17.09 1.15
CA MET A 606 9.61 17.26 0.01
C MET A 606 9.71 16.08 -0.94
N LYS A 607 8.60 15.78 -1.62
CA LYS A 607 8.48 14.68 -2.55
C LYS A 607 7.78 15.13 -3.83
N PHE A 608 8.40 14.83 -4.96
CA PHE A 608 7.83 15.00 -6.30
C PHE A 608 7.41 13.63 -6.81
N ARG A 609 6.12 13.44 -7.00
CA ARG A 609 5.52 12.21 -7.52
C ARG A 609 4.97 12.48 -8.93
N PHE A 610 5.44 11.71 -9.88
CA PHE A 610 4.90 11.73 -11.23
C PHE A 610 4.07 10.47 -11.48
N GLU A 611 2.82 10.65 -11.94
CA GLU A 611 1.91 9.59 -12.32
C GLU A 611 1.76 9.63 -13.84
N GLY A 612 2.40 8.67 -14.51
CA GLY A 612 2.54 8.62 -15.95
C GLY A 612 1.50 7.73 -16.62
N GLU A 613 1.00 8.18 -17.77
CA GLU A 613 0.08 7.42 -18.63
C GLU A 613 0.69 7.14 -20.01
N GLY A 614 2.03 7.16 -20.10
CA GLY A 614 2.78 6.86 -21.35
C GLY A 614 2.91 8.03 -22.31
N GLY A 615 2.75 9.26 -21.83
CA GLY A 615 2.99 10.50 -22.57
C GLY A 615 4.46 10.74 -22.93
N ASN A 616 4.95 11.99 -22.89
CA ASN A 616 6.36 12.31 -23.08
C ASN A 616 7.15 12.24 -21.76
N ASN A 617 8.47 12.37 -21.84
CA ASN A 617 9.35 12.41 -20.69
C ASN A 617 9.10 13.66 -19.84
N PHE A 618 9.31 13.53 -18.55
CA PHE A 618 9.22 14.59 -17.57
C PHE A 618 10.63 14.99 -17.10
N TYR A 619 10.84 16.30 -16.94
CA TYR A 619 12.12 16.88 -16.50
C TYR A 619 11.86 17.82 -15.33
N LEU A 620 12.73 17.77 -14.29
CA LEU A 620 12.66 18.58 -13.08
C LEU A 620 14.02 19.18 -12.77
N ASP A 621 14.04 20.47 -12.43
CA ASP A 621 15.25 21.23 -12.15
C ASP A 621 14.98 22.38 -11.16
N ASP A 622 16.03 23.02 -10.67
CA ASP A 622 15.99 24.22 -9.84
C ASP A 622 15.00 24.14 -8.69
N ILE A 623 15.07 23.07 -7.90
CA ILE A 623 14.28 22.95 -6.68
C ILE A 623 14.85 23.90 -5.63
N ASN A 624 14.08 24.89 -5.21
CA ASN A 624 14.54 25.97 -4.31
C ASN A 624 13.54 26.20 -3.19
N LEU A 625 13.98 25.97 -1.94
CA LEU A 625 13.22 26.20 -0.72
C LEU A 625 13.87 27.34 0.06
N TYR A 626 13.13 28.41 0.35
CA TYR A 626 13.68 29.62 0.97
C TYR A 626 12.63 30.41 1.77
N GLU A 627 13.11 31.23 2.69
CA GLU A 627 12.25 32.18 3.41
C GLU A 627 11.89 33.37 2.50
N GLY A 628 10.63 33.77 2.53
CA GLY A 628 10.11 34.93 1.82
C GLY A 628 9.04 34.62 0.79
N SER A 629 8.62 35.67 0.08
CA SER A 629 7.62 35.59 -0.98
C SER A 629 8.20 34.98 -2.26
N SER A 630 7.32 34.50 -3.14
CA SER A 630 7.68 33.91 -4.43
C SER A 630 8.60 34.79 -5.26
N SER A 631 9.67 34.19 -5.80
CA SER A 631 10.66 34.82 -6.68
C SER A 631 11.01 33.88 -7.82
N ASP A 632 11.18 34.42 -9.04
CA ASP A 632 11.72 33.70 -10.18
C ASP A 632 13.25 33.54 -10.11
N ASP A 633 13.91 34.32 -9.24
CA ASP A 633 15.33 34.17 -8.96
C ASP A 633 15.56 32.96 -8.06
N ILE A 634 16.68 32.27 -8.28
CA ILE A 634 17.14 31.22 -7.39
C ILE A 634 17.70 31.87 -6.14
N ILE A 635 17.03 31.63 -4.99
CA ILE A 635 17.47 32.14 -3.70
C ILE A 635 18.44 31.15 -3.09
N VAL A 636 19.70 31.53 -3.01
CA VAL A 636 20.76 30.75 -2.35
C VAL A 636 21.30 31.53 -1.17
N GLY A 637 21.62 30.84 -0.08
CA GLY A 637 22.27 31.43 1.09
C GLY A 637 23.67 31.92 0.74
N LEU A 638 24.12 32.94 1.44
CA LEU A 638 25.54 33.30 1.46
C LEU A 638 26.35 32.31 2.32
N GLU A 639 25.74 31.16 2.71
CA GLU A 639 26.39 30.15 3.50
C GLU A 639 27.16 29.15 2.66
N GLU A 640 28.45 29.21 2.86
CA GLU A 640 29.38 28.08 3.03
C GLU A 640 29.19 26.87 2.13
N LEU A 641 29.51 27.02 0.90
CA LEU A 641 30.16 25.96 0.15
C LEU A 641 31.62 25.81 0.67
N GLY A 642 31.82 25.49 1.93
CA GLY A 642 33.14 25.59 2.51
C GLY A 642 33.47 24.77 3.74
N LYS A 643 32.89 23.60 3.94
CA LYS A 643 33.41 22.72 5.01
C LYS A 643 34.82 22.17 4.76
N ASN A 644 35.44 22.44 3.58
CA ASN A 644 36.76 21.88 3.24
C ASN A 644 37.87 22.89 2.92
N ILE A 645 37.64 24.19 2.95
CA ILE A 645 38.69 25.21 2.70
C ILE A 645 38.69 26.22 3.85
N ASN A 646 39.48 25.99 4.87
CA ASN A 646 39.74 27.00 5.91
C ASN A 646 40.39 28.20 5.26
N MET A 647 39.64 29.29 5.08
CA MET A 647 40.11 30.53 4.46
C MET A 647 40.14 31.66 5.49
N THR A 648 41.18 32.50 5.44
CA THR A 648 41.28 33.73 6.20
C THR A 648 41.74 34.87 5.29
N VAL A 649 41.27 36.07 5.57
CA VAL A 649 41.55 37.26 4.77
C VAL A 649 42.14 38.35 5.65
N TYR A 650 43.28 38.89 5.28
CA TYR A 650 43.92 39.98 6.04
C TYR A 650 44.80 40.86 5.13
N PRO A 651 44.97 42.18 5.45
CA PRO A 651 44.18 42.89 6.44
C PRO A 651 42.72 43.00 6.03
N ASN A 652 41.80 42.97 6.97
CA ASN A 652 40.40 43.27 6.77
C ASN A 652 39.92 44.16 7.93
N PRO A 653 39.66 45.44 7.71
CA PRO A 653 39.59 46.17 6.41
C PRO A 653 40.94 46.30 5.71
N THR A 654 40.89 46.48 4.36
CA THR A 654 42.08 46.66 3.49
C THR A 654 42.12 48.03 2.81
N GLU A 655 43.33 48.58 2.70
CA GLU A 655 43.57 49.84 1.97
C GLU A 655 44.15 49.62 0.58
N ALA A 656 44.92 48.56 0.36
CA ALA A 656 45.66 48.31 -0.90
C ALA A 656 45.64 46.86 -1.32
N ASP A 657 46.48 46.05 -0.70
CA ASP A 657 46.63 44.61 -0.99
C ASP A 657 46.01 43.76 0.10
N MET A 658 45.42 42.65 -0.29
CA MET A 658 44.77 41.73 0.65
C MET A 658 45.34 40.33 0.43
N SER A 659 45.69 39.67 1.49
CA SER A 659 46.12 38.26 1.48
C SER A 659 44.93 37.35 1.82
N VAL A 660 44.67 36.39 0.95
CA VAL A 660 43.74 35.30 1.16
C VAL A 660 44.54 34.05 1.48
N VAL A 661 44.46 33.57 2.69
CA VAL A 661 45.17 32.35 3.14
C VAL A 661 44.18 31.23 3.30
N PHE A 662 44.47 30.08 2.68
CA PHE A 662 43.63 28.91 2.73
C PHE A 662 44.46 27.62 2.70
N HIS A 663 43.86 26.52 3.11
CA HIS A 663 44.49 25.21 3.22
C HIS A 663 43.78 24.18 2.33
N LEU A 664 44.52 23.38 1.57
CA LEU A 664 43.98 22.31 0.71
C LEU A 664 44.59 20.95 1.08
N ASN A 665 43.77 19.92 0.98
CA ASN A 665 44.21 18.54 1.18
C ASN A 665 44.91 17.93 -0.04
N THR A 666 44.69 18.51 -1.26
CA THR A 666 45.29 18.11 -2.53
C THR A 666 45.52 19.32 -3.43
N ALA A 667 46.54 19.28 -4.25
CA ALA A 667 46.83 20.33 -5.23
C ALA A 667 45.74 20.36 -6.32
N GLN A 668 45.20 21.54 -6.62
CA GLN A 668 44.13 21.69 -7.60
C GLN A 668 44.08 23.10 -8.24
N LYS A 669 43.39 23.16 -9.39
CA LYS A 669 43.06 24.46 -10.00
C LYS A 669 41.87 25.07 -9.34
N MET A 670 41.92 26.37 -9.03
CA MET A 670 40.86 27.09 -8.34
C MET A 670 40.61 28.43 -9.05
N THR A 671 39.41 28.97 -8.84
CA THR A 671 39.03 30.31 -9.25
C THR A 671 38.83 31.18 -8.00
N ALA A 672 39.49 32.32 -7.94
CA ALA A 672 39.28 33.37 -6.93
C ALA A 672 38.49 34.49 -7.55
N GLN A 673 37.36 34.87 -6.94
CA GLN A 673 36.44 35.88 -7.45
C GLN A 673 36.18 36.96 -6.37
N ILE A 674 36.18 38.22 -6.75
CA ILE A 674 35.72 39.33 -5.92
C ILE A 674 34.32 39.71 -6.37
N LEU A 675 33.38 39.74 -5.44
CA LEU A 675 31.97 40.06 -5.67
C LEU A 675 31.58 41.32 -4.88
N ASP A 676 30.72 42.16 -5.42
CA ASP A 676 30.11 43.26 -4.70
C ASP A 676 29.01 42.76 -3.72
N ILE A 677 28.41 43.67 -2.94
CA ILE A 677 27.35 43.35 -1.97
C ILE A 677 26.07 42.80 -2.59
N ARG A 678 25.93 42.88 -3.91
CA ARG A 678 24.79 42.32 -4.68
C ARG A 678 25.14 40.99 -5.36
N GLY A 679 26.35 40.46 -5.08
CA GLY A 679 26.85 39.22 -5.73
C GLY A 679 27.37 39.42 -7.14
N LYS A 680 27.44 40.67 -7.65
CA LYS A 680 27.98 40.93 -8.99
C LYS A 680 29.48 40.70 -9.00
N LEU A 681 29.96 39.92 -9.97
CA LEU A 681 31.37 39.67 -10.20
C LEU A 681 32.10 40.99 -10.59
N ILE A 682 33.13 41.32 -9.83
CA ILE A 682 34.02 42.47 -10.05
C ILE A 682 35.32 42.01 -10.72
N GLU A 683 35.93 40.92 -10.19
CA GLU A 683 37.22 40.42 -10.64
C GLU A 683 37.28 38.89 -10.47
N SER A 684 38.03 38.20 -11.35
CA SER A 684 38.17 36.74 -11.34
C SER A 684 39.60 36.35 -11.71
N HIS A 685 40.24 35.46 -10.91
CA HIS A 685 41.58 34.93 -11.11
C HIS A 685 41.56 33.41 -11.11
N LEU A 686 42.15 32.79 -12.10
CA LEU A 686 42.44 31.36 -12.12
C LEU A 686 43.79 31.13 -11.42
N ILE A 687 43.80 30.30 -10.39
CA ILE A 687 44.97 29.98 -9.55
C ILE A 687 45.26 28.49 -9.56
N HIS A 688 46.53 28.14 -9.43
CA HIS A 688 46.99 26.78 -9.17
C HIS A 688 47.42 26.73 -7.71
N ALA A 689 46.61 26.04 -6.90
CA ALA A 689 46.86 25.92 -5.46
C ALA A 689 47.48 24.56 -5.14
N ASN A 690 48.48 24.55 -4.26
CA ASN A 690 49.20 23.35 -3.85
C ASN A 690 48.49 22.69 -2.64
N GLU A 691 48.84 21.43 -2.41
CA GLU A 691 48.53 20.76 -1.15
C GLU A 691 49.11 21.54 0.03
N GLY A 692 48.38 21.65 1.14
CA GLY A 692 48.77 22.40 2.32
C GLY A 692 48.35 23.88 2.27
N LYS A 693 49.11 24.72 2.94
CA LYS A 693 48.80 26.15 3.09
C LYS A 693 49.13 26.94 1.83
N ASN A 694 48.16 27.68 1.33
CA ASN A 694 48.28 28.60 0.20
C ASN A 694 48.06 30.05 0.63
N THR A 695 48.69 30.98 -0.06
CA THR A 695 48.47 32.43 0.13
C THR A 695 48.33 33.09 -1.25
N LEU A 696 47.18 33.73 -1.48
CA LEU A 696 46.89 34.52 -2.65
C LEU A 696 46.89 36.01 -2.25
N ILE A 697 47.64 36.81 -2.99
CA ILE A 697 47.65 38.27 -2.80
C ILE A 697 46.79 38.88 -3.88
N LEU A 698 45.78 39.67 -3.49
CA LEU A 698 44.89 40.39 -4.38
C LEU A 698 45.08 41.91 -4.19
N GLU A 699 45.26 42.64 -5.30
CA GLU A 699 45.34 44.08 -5.33
C GLU A 699 43.92 44.66 -5.26
N THR A 700 43.58 45.37 -4.18
CA THR A 700 42.25 45.93 -3.98
C THR A 700 42.20 47.46 -4.22
N LYS A 701 43.29 48.04 -4.67
CA LYS A 701 43.44 49.53 -4.87
C LYS A 701 42.37 50.11 -5.81
N GLN A 702 41.93 49.35 -6.79
CA GLN A 702 40.94 49.81 -7.77
C GLN A 702 39.49 49.58 -7.33
N LEU A 703 39.28 48.97 -6.19
CA LEU A 703 37.94 48.81 -5.62
C LEU A 703 37.51 50.11 -4.94
N SER A 704 36.25 50.47 -5.11
CA SER A 704 35.65 51.58 -4.35
C SER A 704 35.50 51.19 -2.88
N GLN A 705 35.49 52.20 -2.00
CA GLN A 705 35.20 51.97 -0.59
C GLN A 705 33.87 51.24 -0.43
N GLY A 706 33.86 50.12 0.37
CA GLY A 706 32.66 49.35 0.58
C GLY A 706 32.91 47.88 0.95
N SER A 707 31.83 47.14 1.12
CA SER A 707 31.85 45.71 1.46
C SER A 707 31.91 44.87 0.18
N TYR A 708 32.73 43.85 0.21
CA TYR A 708 32.94 42.89 -0.89
C TYR A 708 33.02 41.47 -0.32
N THR A 709 32.88 40.49 -1.15
CA THR A 709 33.07 39.08 -0.83
C THR A 709 34.16 38.48 -1.73
N ILE A 710 35.17 37.86 -1.15
CA ILE A 710 36.08 36.98 -1.89
C ILE A 710 35.53 35.55 -1.88
N LYS A 711 35.46 34.92 -3.06
CA LYS A 711 35.02 33.55 -3.25
C LYS A 711 36.15 32.75 -3.91
N LEU A 712 36.55 31.66 -3.27
CA LEU A 712 37.41 30.62 -3.85
C LEU A 712 36.56 29.45 -4.29
N SER A 713 36.75 28.94 -5.49
CA SER A 713 36.01 27.78 -6.00
C SER A 713 36.89 26.83 -6.78
N SER A 714 36.60 25.51 -6.68
CA SER A 714 37.21 24.46 -7.50
C SER A 714 36.18 23.33 -7.70
N GLY A 715 35.80 23.08 -8.96
CA GLY A 715 34.69 22.18 -9.22
C GLY A 715 33.41 22.61 -8.52
N SER A 716 32.81 21.71 -7.74
CA SER A 716 31.62 21.97 -6.93
C SER A 716 31.92 22.58 -5.55
N ALA A 717 33.20 22.61 -5.10
CA ALA A 717 33.57 23.16 -3.82
C ALA A 717 33.89 24.65 -3.92
N SER A 718 33.35 25.47 -3.03
CA SER A 718 33.75 26.87 -2.89
C SER A 718 33.74 27.31 -1.43
N SER A 719 34.54 28.36 -1.11
CA SER A 719 34.52 29.04 0.19
C SER A 719 34.50 30.54 -0.05
N SER A 720 33.76 31.27 0.75
CA SER A 720 33.66 32.71 0.62
C SER A 720 33.87 33.42 1.96
N MET A 721 34.40 34.64 1.92
CA MET A 721 34.63 35.45 3.11
C MET A 721 34.42 36.93 2.79
N PRO A 722 33.67 37.69 3.63
CA PRO A 722 33.49 39.10 3.42
C PRO A 722 34.75 39.87 3.82
N PHE A 723 35.01 40.98 3.10
CA PHE A 723 36.02 41.96 3.47
C PHE A 723 35.54 43.38 3.20
N TYR A 724 36.14 44.33 3.88
CA TYR A 724 35.82 45.74 3.72
C TYR A 724 37.01 46.51 3.12
N LYS A 725 36.76 47.27 2.04
CA LYS A 725 37.71 48.19 1.39
C LYS A 725 37.52 49.56 1.98
N LEU A 726 38.62 50.13 2.54
CA LEU A 726 38.70 51.48 3.09
C LEU A 726 38.86 52.52 1.98
#